data_99bb5456b0c8aa3cc20a42427d212234
#
_entry.id   99bb5456b0c8aa3cc20a42427d212234
#
_cell.length_a   1.000
_cell.length_b   1.000
_cell.length_c   1.000
_cell.angle_alpha   90.00
_cell.angle_beta   90.00
_cell.angle_gamma   90.00
#
_symmetry.space_group_name_H-M   'P 1'
#
loop_
_entity.id
_entity.type
_entity.pdbx_description
1 polymer ?
#
loop_
_entity_poly.entity_id
_entity_poly.type
_entity_poly.pdbx_seq_one_letter_code
_entity_poly.pdbx_strand_id
1 'polypeptide(L)'
;MKNFLFFVSAALAASVVAHAQTDTITLTRQLDEVVVNAPVAQVTNNHVALSHEQLNQSNTGQNLPFLLSATPALVATSDDGLGVGYTYFRIRGTDHTRINMTINDVPLNDSESQTVFWVNMTDMASSLSSLQVQRGVGTSTNGTSAFGASINMGTGAWRAGKEDTISRYTLAFNGGMYNTFREMVGAHIVLPNHWQANARFSKVNSDGFLYRTNSDLYSYYGDLGWYSVNTQVVARFFGGSEKTGMGWDGVDYNTAYGINGADRRYNPAGEYTTQATDGSDSIAYYSNQTDNYAQQHAQLSINHRFTSKWLLSATAHYTHGAGYYEQYKRKKLSYWGLAFSHKAYGMYRKQLDNHFFGGVVVAKYISEPIDIQFGGAANHYLGEHFGTLHYLEDTLVLPIDYEYYRNDAKKTDANIYGKANWRIINRAKEQLSLYADLQYRYVRYERNGMNDEDMTDLPLKVDFHFFNPKAGLTYQNHGHMLAASFAIANREPSRNNYKENVIYNSETGTYTGLPEAERLYDYELGYSYSHARFAVGANLYFMDYDNQLVLTGEYNDVGAYKTKNVKDSYRMGAELSAGVKITDWLRWDANVVLSRNKIMGYHQYIDVYDNQDDWNWVGQDSVVGTTTIAFSPSVTASSLFTFDVAGFTATVQTGVVSKQYLDNTEDEHAMLRAYSTTNLNLQYLLPIKQLDIRLLCQLNNIFNAKYANNGGAEASRFQDGSRCCWYYAQAGINVHAGFAITL
;
A
#
# COMPACT_ATOMS: atom_id res chain seq x y z
N MET A 1 -27.84 -6.25 13.97
CA MET A 1 -27.86 -7.14 15.16
C MET A 1 -28.73 -8.41 15.00
N LYS A 2 -30.01 -8.36 14.55
CA LYS A 2 -30.81 -9.59 14.36
C LYS A 2 -30.27 -10.58 13.34
N ASN A 3 -29.69 -10.12 12.23
CA ASN A 3 -29.12 -10.98 11.19
C ASN A 3 -27.74 -11.56 11.56
N PHE A 4 -27.00 -10.87 12.43
CA PHE A 4 -25.70 -11.31 12.92
C PHE A 4 -25.83 -12.49 13.90
N LEU A 5 -26.82 -12.45 14.80
CA LEU A 5 -27.12 -13.56 15.70
C LEU A 5 -27.54 -14.85 14.96
N PHE A 6 -28.15 -14.71 13.77
CA PHE A 6 -28.54 -15.87 12.96
C PHE A 6 -27.32 -16.60 12.35
N PHE A 7 -26.29 -15.85 11.90
CA PHE A 7 -25.05 -16.43 11.40
C PHE A 7 -24.22 -17.09 12.51
N VAL A 8 -24.15 -16.49 13.69
CA VAL A 8 -23.48 -17.07 14.86
C VAL A 8 -24.17 -18.37 15.32
N SER A 9 -25.50 -18.40 15.28
CA SER A 9 -26.28 -19.61 15.61
C SER A 9 -26.10 -20.73 14.58
N ALA A 10 -25.94 -20.39 13.30
CA ALA A 10 -25.69 -21.37 12.24
C ALA A 10 -24.25 -21.94 12.30
N ALA A 11 -23.26 -21.14 12.67
CA ALA A 11 -21.88 -21.59 12.87
C ALA A 11 -21.73 -22.51 14.10
N LEU A 12 -22.44 -22.20 15.20
CA LEU A 12 -22.47 -23.02 16.39
C LEU A 12 -23.25 -24.34 16.20
N ALA A 13 -24.29 -24.36 15.35
CA ALA A 13 -25.05 -25.58 15.04
C ALA A 13 -24.27 -26.54 14.11
N ALA A 14 -23.36 -26.02 13.26
CA ALA A 14 -22.54 -26.85 12.40
C ALA A 14 -21.40 -27.58 13.15
N SER A 15 -20.97 -27.08 14.31
CA SER A 15 -19.91 -27.66 15.10
C SER A 15 -20.30 -28.95 15.85
N VAL A 16 -21.58 -29.28 15.93
CA VAL A 16 -22.08 -30.46 16.69
C VAL A 16 -22.13 -31.74 15.84
N VAL A 17 -21.96 -31.66 14.51
CA VAL A 17 -22.14 -32.81 13.60
C VAL A 17 -20.82 -33.44 13.09
N ALA A 18 -19.66 -32.89 13.40
CA ALA A 18 -18.39 -33.31 12.82
C ALA A 18 -17.51 -34.17 13.77
N HIS A 19 -18.08 -35.03 14.57
CA HIS A 19 -17.31 -36.03 15.36
C HIS A 19 -17.58 -37.42 14.83
N ALA A 20 -16.83 -37.85 13.81
CA ALA A 20 -16.47 -39.25 13.57
C ALA A 20 -15.54 -39.38 12.34
N GLN A 21 -14.31 -39.67 12.59
CA GLN A 21 -13.47 -40.74 12.01
C GLN A 21 -12.00 -40.33 12.05
N THR A 22 -11.30 -40.94 13.01
CA THR A 22 -9.84 -41.01 13.06
C THR A 22 -9.37 -42.08 12.10
N ASP A 23 -8.95 -41.65 10.89
CA ASP A 23 -8.05 -42.47 10.09
C ASP A 23 -6.63 -41.91 10.24
N THR A 24 -5.75 -42.81 10.69
CA THR A 24 -4.31 -42.57 10.89
C THR A 24 -3.68 -42.30 9.53
N ILE A 25 -3.53 -41.03 9.15
CA ILE A 25 -2.80 -40.64 7.95
C ILE A 25 -1.31 -40.62 8.32
N THR A 26 -0.57 -41.59 7.77
CA THR A 26 0.90 -41.59 7.73
C THR A 26 1.41 -40.24 7.19
N LEU A 27 2.38 -39.66 7.90
CA LEU A 27 3.10 -38.45 7.55
C LEU A 27 3.55 -38.43 6.07
N THR A 28 2.71 -37.97 5.17
CA THR A 28 3.15 -37.48 3.88
C THR A 28 3.65 -36.06 4.14
N ARG A 29 4.93 -35.78 3.84
CA ARG A 29 5.44 -34.40 3.72
C ARG A 29 4.46 -33.67 2.82
N GLN A 30 3.58 -32.85 3.42
CA GLN A 30 2.87 -31.84 2.66
C GLN A 30 3.94 -31.06 1.90
N LEU A 31 3.69 -30.80 0.63
CA LEU A 31 4.36 -29.73 -0.07
C LEU A 31 4.13 -28.52 0.82
N ASP A 32 5.16 -28.10 1.58
CA ASP A 32 5.17 -26.74 2.11
C ASP A 32 4.70 -25.89 0.94
N GLU A 33 3.65 -25.10 1.13
CA GLU A 33 3.16 -24.22 0.09
C GLU A 33 4.41 -23.62 -0.52
N VAL A 34 4.73 -24.04 -1.75
CA VAL A 34 5.88 -23.50 -2.43
C VAL A 34 5.38 -22.12 -2.79
N VAL A 35 5.38 -21.27 -1.78
CA VAL A 35 5.39 -19.86 -1.97
C VAL A 35 6.50 -19.67 -2.98
N VAL A 36 6.17 -19.20 -4.17
CA VAL A 36 7.13 -18.90 -5.24
C VAL A 36 8.18 -17.95 -4.69
N ASN A 37 7.84 -17.24 -3.64
CA ASN A 37 8.69 -16.66 -2.62
C ASN A 37 9.33 -17.73 -1.71
N ALA A 38 9.99 -18.75 -2.29
CA ALA A 38 11.09 -19.33 -1.53
C ALA A 38 11.89 -18.15 -0.98
N PRO A 39 12.25 -18.14 0.33
CA PRO A 39 13.03 -17.04 0.87
C PRO A 39 14.15 -16.83 -0.14
N VAL A 40 14.13 -15.71 -0.83
CA VAL A 40 15.25 -15.27 -1.65
C VAL A 40 16.39 -15.46 -0.70
N ALA A 41 17.32 -16.36 -1.02
CA ALA A 41 18.47 -16.61 -0.16
C ALA A 41 18.91 -15.23 0.25
N GLN A 42 18.80 -14.93 1.57
CA GLN A 42 18.82 -13.56 2.08
C GLN A 42 20.05 -12.88 1.52
N VAL A 43 19.86 -12.20 0.37
CA VAL A 43 21.01 -11.63 -0.37
C VAL A 43 21.48 -10.39 0.37
N THR A 44 20.58 -9.79 1.17
CA THR A 44 20.88 -8.61 2.00
C THR A 44 19.94 -8.58 3.21
N ASN A 45 20.25 -7.77 4.25
CA ASN A 45 19.40 -7.54 5.43
C ASN A 45 18.20 -6.62 5.15
N ASN A 46 17.82 -6.44 3.91
CA ASN A 46 16.74 -5.53 3.51
C ASN A 46 15.33 -6.16 3.53
N HIS A 47 15.19 -7.36 4.09
CA HIS A 47 13.93 -8.08 4.19
C HIS A 47 13.29 -7.99 5.59
N VAL A 48 11.96 -7.91 5.62
CA VAL A 48 11.13 -8.16 6.80
C VAL A 48 10.09 -9.20 6.41
N ALA A 49 9.99 -10.27 7.17
CA ALA A 49 8.95 -11.29 7.00
C ALA A 49 8.05 -11.30 8.24
N LEU A 50 6.74 -11.25 8.03
CA LEU A 50 5.74 -11.27 9.08
C LEU A 50 4.81 -12.48 8.88
N SER A 51 4.59 -13.23 9.95
CA SER A 51 3.64 -14.33 9.98
C SER A 51 2.21 -13.82 10.18
N HIS A 52 1.23 -14.69 9.95
CA HIS A 52 -0.17 -14.43 10.27
C HIS A 52 -0.36 -13.93 11.71
N GLU A 53 0.28 -14.57 12.66
CA GLU A 53 0.17 -14.20 14.07
C GLU A 53 0.71 -12.80 14.34
N GLN A 54 1.89 -12.48 13.83
CA GLN A 54 2.48 -11.15 13.98
C GLN A 54 1.64 -10.04 13.35
N LEU A 55 1.05 -10.28 12.17
CA LEU A 55 0.16 -9.32 11.50
C LEU A 55 -1.12 -9.06 12.29
N ASN A 56 -1.67 -10.09 12.95
CA ASN A 56 -2.94 -9.99 13.68
C ASN A 56 -2.77 -9.61 15.16
N GLN A 57 -1.55 -9.51 15.68
CA GLN A 57 -1.29 -9.05 17.06
C GLN A 57 -1.78 -7.62 17.31
N SER A 58 -1.77 -6.75 16.31
CA SER A 58 -2.22 -5.36 16.40
C SER A 58 -3.38 -5.04 15.46
N ASN A 59 -4.02 -6.06 14.87
CA ASN A 59 -5.10 -5.85 13.90
C ASN A 59 -6.43 -5.51 14.60
N THR A 60 -6.69 -4.23 14.79
CA THR A 60 -7.92 -3.69 15.36
C THR A 60 -8.85 -3.05 14.31
N GLY A 61 -8.53 -3.20 13.01
CA GLY A 61 -9.30 -2.66 11.88
C GLY A 61 -8.56 -1.60 11.06
N GLN A 62 -7.33 -1.22 11.45
CA GLN A 62 -6.49 -0.35 10.64
C GLN A 62 -5.99 -1.08 9.39
N ASN A 63 -5.75 -0.33 8.32
CA ASN A 63 -5.23 -0.86 7.07
C ASN A 63 -3.77 -1.32 7.20
N LEU A 64 -3.35 -2.19 6.29
CA LEU A 64 -2.04 -2.84 6.31
C LEU A 64 -0.84 -1.88 6.45
N PRO A 65 -0.79 -0.67 5.86
CA PRO A 65 0.29 0.30 6.08
C PRO A 65 0.62 0.56 7.56
N PHE A 66 -0.40 0.66 8.41
CA PHE A 66 -0.22 0.91 9.84
C PHE A 66 0.28 -0.32 10.60
N LEU A 67 -0.13 -1.52 10.18
CA LEU A 67 0.38 -2.78 10.75
C LEU A 67 1.87 -3.00 10.42
N LEU A 68 2.37 -2.38 9.35
CA LEU A 68 3.77 -2.44 8.92
C LEU A 68 4.65 -1.32 9.49
N SER A 69 4.14 -0.45 10.35
CA SER A 69 4.81 0.78 10.83
C SER A 69 6.14 0.56 11.58
N ALA A 70 6.40 -0.66 12.07
CA ALA A 70 7.70 -1.04 12.66
C ALA A 70 8.78 -1.41 11.62
N THR A 71 8.42 -1.51 10.33
CA THR A 71 9.37 -1.83 9.25
C THR A 71 10.36 -0.69 9.08
N PRO A 72 11.68 -0.95 9.00
CA PRO A 72 12.68 0.10 8.77
C PRO A 72 12.38 0.93 7.53
N ALA A 73 12.58 2.24 7.60
CA ALA A 73 12.36 3.23 6.53
C ALA A 73 10.90 3.35 6.03
N LEU A 74 9.93 2.70 6.66
CA LEU A 74 8.52 2.83 6.30
C LEU A 74 7.87 3.99 7.06
N VAL A 75 7.16 4.84 6.33
CA VAL A 75 6.31 5.93 6.87
C VAL A 75 4.90 5.71 6.35
N ALA A 76 3.97 5.36 7.23
CA ALA A 76 2.55 5.22 6.92
C ALA A 76 1.86 6.58 7.00
N THR A 77 0.88 6.82 6.12
CA THR A 77 0.08 8.05 6.07
C THR A 77 -1.41 7.72 5.96
N SER A 78 -2.26 8.62 6.44
CA SER A 78 -3.71 8.45 6.43
C SER A 78 -4.39 9.80 6.19
N ASP A 79 -5.41 9.81 5.33
CA ASP A 79 -6.20 11.00 5.03
C ASP A 79 -7.34 11.17 6.02
N ASP A 80 -7.86 10.08 6.62
CA ASP A 80 -8.87 10.11 7.66
C ASP A 80 -8.31 10.41 9.07
N GLY A 81 -6.98 10.40 9.20
CA GLY A 81 -6.25 10.64 10.44
C GLY A 81 -6.26 9.48 11.46
N LEU A 82 -6.88 8.34 11.14
CA LEU A 82 -7.01 7.17 12.03
C LEU A 82 -6.41 5.88 11.43
N GLY A 83 -6.27 5.81 10.11
CA GLY A 83 -5.71 4.68 9.40
C GLY A 83 -6.71 3.61 8.99
N VAL A 84 -8.00 3.95 8.88
CA VAL A 84 -9.09 3.05 8.45
C VAL A 84 -9.53 3.33 7.02
N GLY A 85 -9.65 4.61 6.64
CA GLY A 85 -9.99 5.05 5.28
C GLY A 85 -8.81 4.98 4.32
N TYR A 86 -8.58 6.04 3.55
CA TYR A 86 -7.45 6.14 2.63
C TYR A 86 -6.12 6.17 3.38
N THR A 87 -5.26 5.21 3.06
CA THR A 87 -3.95 5.04 3.68
C THR A 87 -2.90 4.71 2.63
N TYR A 88 -1.69 5.23 2.84
CA TYR A 88 -0.55 5.00 1.97
C TYR A 88 0.69 4.75 2.81
N PHE A 89 1.79 4.41 2.17
CA PHE A 89 3.10 4.36 2.82
C PHE A 89 4.21 4.69 1.83
N ARG A 90 5.34 5.11 2.39
CA ARG A 90 6.60 5.33 1.69
C ARG A 90 7.68 4.47 2.31
N ILE A 91 8.57 3.93 1.50
CA ILE A 91 9.73 3.16 1.96
C ILE A 91 11.00 3.82 1.42
N ARG A 92 11.95 4.18 2.29
CA ARG A 92 13.14 4.98 1.92
C ARG A 92 12.79 6.31 1.24
N GLY A 93 11.65 6.89 1.56
CA GLY A 93 11.10 8.07 0.90
C GLY A 93 10.56 7.83 -0.52
N THR A 94 10.58 6.60 -1.01
CA THR A 94 9.96 6.21 -2.28
C THR A 94 8.46 6.04 -2.08
N ASP A 95 7.65 6.68 -2.91
CA ASP A 95 6.19 6.67 -2.79
C ASP A 95 5.57 5.33 -3.21
N HIS A 96 4.31 5.12 -2.82
CA HIS A 96 3.56 3.88 -3.02
C HIS A 96 3.40 3.46 -4.48
N THR A 97 3.48 4.39 -5.45
CA THR A 97 3.38 4.04 -6.89
C THR A 97 4.63 3.31 -7.40
N ARG A 98 5.73 3.34 -6.66
CA ARG A 98 7.01 2.69 -6.95
C ARG A 98 7.26 1.45 -6.09
N ILE A 99 6.26 1.03 -5.33
CA ILE A 99 6.32 -0.16 -4.48
C ILE A 99 5.46 -1.23 -5.11
N ASN A 100 6.10 -2.30 -5.58
CA ASN A 100 5.39 -3.40 -6.20
C ASN A 100 4.77 -4.30 -5.14
N MET A 101 3.52 -4.68 -5.33
CA MET A 101 2.77 -5.54 -4.43
C MET A 101 2.20 -6.73 -5.19
N THR A 102 2.38 -7.91 -4.61
CA THR A 102 1.80 -9.15 -5.14
C THR A 102 1.00 -9.87 -4.08
N ILE A 103 -0.03 -10.58 -4.52
CA ILE A 103 -0.78 -11.51 -3.68
C ILE A 103 -0.84 -12.86 -4.38
N ASN A 104 -0.25 -13.89 -3.75
CA ASN A 104 -0.06 -15.22 -4.36
C ASN A 104 0.65 -15.15 -5.74
N ASP A 105 1.69 -14.33 -5.84
CA ASP A 105 2.50 -14.02 -7.04
C ASP A 105 1.77 -13.22 -8.14
N VAL A 106 0.49 -12.89 -7.97
CA VAL A 106 -0.29 -12.06 -8.89
C VAL A 106 -0.07 -10.58 -8.55
N PRO A 107 0.24 -9.69 -9.52
CA PRO A 107 0.31 -8.26 -9.29
C PRO A 107 -1.00 -7.70 -8.72
N LEU A 108 -0.88 -6.87 -7.68
CA LEU A 108 -2.02 -6.25 -6.99
C LEU A 108 -2.15 -4.76 -7.31
N ASN A 109 -1.03 -4.10 -7.64
CA ASN A 109 -1.07 -2.69 -8.04
C ASN A 109 -2.01 -2.51 -9.24
N ASP A 110 -2.87 -1.49 -9.17
CA ASP A 110 -3.66 -1.08 -10.33
C ASP A 110 -2.76 -0.74 -11.53
N SER A 111 -3.17 -1.14 -12.71
CA SER A 111 -2.33 -1.07 -13.91
C SER A 111 -2.06 0.36 -14.38
N GLU A 112 -2.97 1.30 -14.15
CA GLU A 112 -2.86 2.68 -14.59
C GLU A 112 -2.27 3.60 -13.51
N SER A 113 -2.80 3.56 -12.29
CA SER A 113 -2.32 4.38 -11.16
C SER A 113 -1.05 3.83 -10.52
N GLN A 114 -0.75 2.55 -10.75
CA GLN A 114 0.41 1.82 -10.20
C GLN A 114 0.46 1.77 -8.66
N THR A 115 -0.68 1.93 -8.01
CA THR A 115 -0.82 1.88 -6.55
C THR A 115 -1.78 0.77 -6.10
N VAL A 116 -1.79 0.49 -4.81
CA VAL A 116 -2.83 -0.30 -4.14
C VAL A 116 -3.62 0.63 -3.23
N PHE A 117 -4.92 0.69 -3.41
CA PHE A 117 -5.84 1.38 -2.52
C PHE A 117 -6.23 0.42 -1.40
N TRP A 118 -5.63 0.60 -0.21
CA TRP A 118 -5.80 -0.31 0.92
C TRP A 118 -7.21 -0.33 1.46
N VAL A 119 -7.96 0.73 1.24
CA VAL A 119 -9.38 0.82 1.57
C VAL A 119 -10.21 -0.26 0.86
N ASN A 120 -9.81 -0.68 -0.36
CA ASN A 120 -10.43 -1.78 -1.12
C ASN A 120 -10.00 -3.17 -0.61
N MET A 121 -8.99 -3.23 0.26
CA MET A 121 -8.38 -4.46 0.80
C MET A 121 -8.58 -4.56 2.32
N THR A 122 -9.75 -4.15 2.79
CA THR A 122 -10.13 -4.10 4.21
C THR A 122 -9.85 -5.41 4.93
N ASP A 123 -9.23 -5.32 6.11
CA ASP A 123 -8.90 -6.47 6.97
C ASP A 123 -8.16 -7.60 6.24
N MET A 124 -7.35 -7.25 5.23
CA MET A 124 -6.60 -8.24 4.45
C MET A 124 -5.64 -9.05 5.32
N ALA A 125 -5.07 -8.45 6.37
CA ALA A 125 -4.18 -9.11 7.33
C ALA A 125 -4.77 -10.41 7.90
N SER A 126 -6.09 -10.47 8.09
CA SER A 126 -6.79 -11.66 8.57
C SER A 126 -6.81 -12.84 7.58
N SER A 127 -6.53 -12.60 6.30
CA SER A 127 -6.45 -13.65 5.27
C SER A 127 -5.01 -14.02 4.90
N LEU A 128 -4.01 -13.28 5.39
CA LEU A 128 -2.61 -13.54 5.05
C LEU A 128 -2.02 -14.64 5.91
N SER A 129 -1.35 -15.59 5.30
CA SER A 129 -0.46 -16.55 5.95
C SER A 129 0.92 -15.96 6.19
N SER A 130 1.38 -15.13 5.26
CA SER A 130 2.69 -14.50 5.31
C SER A 130 2.70 -13.17 4.55
N LEU A 131 3.58 -12.28 4.97
CA LEU A 131 3.88 -11.04 4.27
C LEU A 131 5.38 -10.81 4.32
N GLN A 132 5.96 -10.48 3.17
CA GLN A 132 7.38 -10.14 3.04
C GLN A 132 7.51 -8.72 2.47
N VAL A 133 8.31 -7.90 3.12
CA VAL A 133 8.71 -6.57 2.62
C VAL A 133 10.18 -6.64 2.25
N GLN A 134 10.49 -6.37 1.00
CA GLN A 134 11.86 -6.17 0.52
C GLN A 134 12.05 -4.70 0.17
N ARG A 135 13.03 -4.05 0.78
CA ARG A 135 13.41 -2.66 0.49
C ARG A 135 14.44 -2.64 -0.64
N GLY A 136 14.44 -1.58 -1.47
CA GLY A 136 15.23 -1.51 -2.70
C GLY A 136 14.66 -2.34 -3.85
N VAL A 137 15.45 -2.55 -4.89
CA VAL A 137 15.03 -3.32 -6.08
C VAL A 137 14.86 -4.79 -5.73
N GLY A 138 13.64 -5.27 -5.82
CA GLY A 138 13.32 -6.67 -5.60
C GLY A 138 13.80 -7.61 -6.70
N THR A 139 13.75 -8.92 -6.43
CA THR A 139 14.02 -9.95 -7.46
C THR A 139 12.89 -9.98 -8.50
N SER A 140 13.15 -10.55 -9.68
CA SER A 140 12.15 -10.65 -10.75
C SER A 140 10.93 -11.50 -10.38
N THR A 141 11.02 -12.33 -9.34
CA THR A 141 9.89 -13.06 -8.76
C THR A 141 8.92 -12.18 -7.98
N ASN A 142 9.35 -10.99 -7.56
CA ASN A 142 8.51 -10.05 -6.81
C ASN A 142 7.58 -9.23 -7.73
N GLY A 143 7.46 -9.60 -9.01
CA GLY A 143 6.59 -8.93 -9.97
C GLY A 143 7.35 -8.03 -10.95
N THR A 144 6.59 -7.37 -11.80
CA THR A 144 7.11 -6.65 -12.97
C THR A 144 7.70 -5.28 -12.64
N SER A 145 7.26 -4.65 -11.55
CA SER A 145 7.56 -3.25 -11.21
C SER A 145 8.29 -3.09 -9.88
N ALA A 146 9.08 -4.08 -9.45
CA ALA A 146 9.85 -4.02 -8.20
C ALA A 146 10.97 -2.97 -8.31
N PHE A 147 10.63 -1.69 -8.09
CA PHE A 147 11.49 -0.54 -8.33
C PHE A 147 12.08 0.02 -7.02
N GLY A 148 11.25 0.58 -6.12
CA GLY A 148 11.73 1.16 -4.86
C GLY A 148 11.65 0.21 -3.67
N ALA A 149 10.67 -0.69 -3.70
CA ALA A 149 10.47 -1.78 -2.76
C ALA A 149 9.49 -2.80 -3.34
N SER A 150 9.34 -3.95 -2.67
CA SER A 150 8.29 -4.92 -2.99
C SER A 150 7.67 -5.51 -1.73
N ILE A 151 6.36 -5.77 -1.80
CA ILE A 151 5.60 -6.46 -0.77
C ILE A 151 4.93 -7.68 -1.39
N ASN A 152 5.27 -8.85 -0.85
CA ASN A 152 4.72 -10.12 -1.31
C ASN A 152 3.83 -10.71 -0.23
N MET A 153 2.60 -11.01 -0.56
CA MET A 153 1.57 -11.52 0.34
C MET A 153 1.15 -12.92 -0.06
N GLY A 154 1.18 -13.85 0.89
CA GLY A 154 0.59 -15.17 0.74
C GLY A 154 -0.74 -15.24 1.49
N THR A 155 -1.78 -15.80 0.86
CA THR A 155 -3.07 -16.05 1.53
C THR A 155 -3.17 -17.50 2.03
N GLY A 156 -4.22 -17.81 2.79
CA GLY A 156 -4.41 -19.12 3.40
C GLY A 156 -3.92 -19.15 4.84
N ALA A 157 -4.20 -18.08 5.59
CA ALA A 157 -3.78 -17.84 6.98
C ALA A 157 -3.97 -19.05 7.91
N TRP A 158 -4.95 -19.87 7.63
CA TRP A 158 -5.35 -21.02 8.43
C TRP A 158 -4.49 -22.27 8.17
N ARG A 159 -3.58 -22.22 7.20
CA ARG A 159 -2.70 -23.34 6.81
C ARG A 159 -1.33 -23.31 7.47
N ALA A 160 -1.09 -22.43 8.42
CA ALA A 160 0.21 -22.19 9.03
C ALA A 160 0.63 -23.25 10.06
N GLY A 161 0.48 -24.54 9.77
CA GLY A 161 0.94 -25.62 10.65
C GLY A 161 1.16 -26.93 9.91
N LYS A 162 2.13 -27.73 10.36
CA LYS A 162 2.49 -29.02 9.77
C LYS A 162 1.39 -30.10 9.86
N GLU A 163 0.26 -29.81 10.52
CA GLU A 163 -0.81 -30.76 10.83
C GLU A 163 -2.20 -30.12 10.75
N ASP A 164 -2.53 -29.42 9.65
CA ASP A 164 -3.90 -28.92 9.47
C ASP A 164 -4.86 -30.07 9.10
N THR A 165 -5.15 -30.89 10.09
CA THR A 165 -6.16 -31.94 10.00
C THR A 165 -7.46 -31.57 10.74
N ILE A 166 -7.52 -30.38 11.34
CA ILE A 166 -8.62 -29.95 12.21
C ILE A 166 -9.28 -28.71 11.62
N SER A 167 -10.59 -28.77 11.48
CA SER A 167 -11.39 -27.59 11.12
C SER A 167 -11.41 -26.57 12.26
N ARG A 168 -11.35 -25.29 11.92
CA ARG A 168 -11.34 -24.18 12.87
C ARG A 168 -12.34 -23.11 12.46
N TYR A 169 -12.92 -22.46 13.44
CA TYR A 169 -13.84 -21.33 13.23
C TYR A 169 -13.39 -20.17 14.08
N THR A 170 -13.31 -19.00 13.50
CA THR A 170 -12.86 -17.78 14.19
C THR A 170 -13.94 -16.71 14.15
N LEU A 171 -14.16 -16.09 15.30
CA LEU A 171 -14.95 -14.89 15.46
C LEU A 171 -14.07 -13.83 16.10
N ALA A 172 -13.98 -12.63 15.49
CA ALA A 172 -13.29 -11.50 16.11
C ALA A 172 -14.19 -10.26 16.10
N PHE A 173 -14.10 -9.50 17.17
CA PHE A 173 -14.77 -8.22 17.34
C PHE A 173 -13.81 -7.23 17.99
N ASN A 174 -13.72 -6.04 17.42
CA ASN A 174 -13.00 -4.91 17.99
C ASN A 174 -13.89 -3.66 17.95
N GLY A 175 -13.86 -2.85 19.01
CA GLY A 175 -14.52 -1.57 19.07
C GLY A 175 -13.58 -0.51 19.65
N GLY A 176 -13.73 0.74 19.25
CA GLY A 176 -12.85 1.80 19.68
C GLY A 176 -13.40 3.20 19.50
N MET A 177 -12.55 4.18 19.77
CA MET A 177 -12.86 5.59 19.57
C MET A 177 -13.21 5.90 18.11
N TYR A 178 -13.90 7.01 17.89
CA TYR A 178 -14.41 7.45 16.58
C TYR A 178 -15.37 6.42 15.95
N ASN A 179 -16.19 5.76 16.77
CA ASN A 179 -17.14 4.72 16.36
C ASN A 179 -16.50 3.66 15.44
N THR A 180 -15.23 3.33 15.73
CA THR A 180 -14.51 2.33 14.94
C THR A 180 -14.88 0.94 15.43
N PHE A 181 -15.43 0.11 14.54
CA PHE A 181 -15.79 -1.28 14.81
C PHE A 181 -15.22 -2.16 13.71
N ARG A 182 -14.67 -3.30 14.10
CA ARG A 182 -14.27 -4.38 13.21
C ARG A 182 -14.96 -5.66 13.65
N GLU A 183 -15.64 -6.31 12.73
CA GLU A 183 -16.30 -7.60 12.91
C GLU A 183 -15.75 -8.58 11.88
N MET A 184 -15.33 -9.77 12.30
CA MET A 184 -14.81 -10.79 11.40
C MET A 184 -15.32 -12.17 11.81
N VAL A 185 -15.74 -12.93 10.81
CA VAL A 185 -16.04 -14.35 10.93
C VAL A 185 -15.19 -15.11 9.89
N GLY A 186 -14.58 -16.21 10.33
CA GLY A 186 -13.74 -17.04 9.48
C GLY A 186 -13.97 -18.53 9.76
N ALA A 187 -13.74 -19.35 8.75
CA ALA A 187 -13.79 -20.79 8.83
C ALA A 187 -12.66 -21.41 8.01
N HIS A 188 -11.98 -22.39 8.59
CA HIS A 188 -11.10 -23.32 7.91
C HIS A 188 -11.73 -24.72 8.07
N ILE A 189 -11.99 -25.37 6.95
CA ILE A 189 -12.69 -26.64 6.90
C ILE A 189 -11.80 -27.67 6.21
N VAL A 190 -11.48 -28.73 6.92
CA VAL A 190 -10.78 -29.89 6.37
C VAL A 190 -11.83 -30.88 5.88
N LEU A 191 -11.74 -31.20 4.60
CA LEU A 191 -12.68 -32.10 3.89
C LEU A 191 -11.99 -33.42 3.54
N PRO A 192 -12.77 -34.49 3.27
CA PRO A 192 -12.20 -35.76 2.81
C PRO A 192 -11.40 -35.62 1.51
N ASN A 193 -10.54 -36.61 1.22
CA ASN A 193 -9.80 -36.74 -0.03
C ASN A 193 -8.88 -35.56 -0.34
N HIS A 194 -8.21 -35.00 0.69
CA HIS A 194 -7.22 -33.93 0.57
C HIS A 194 -7.78 -32.56 0.16
N TRP A 195 -9.07 -32.32 0.31
CA TRP A 195 -9.66 -31.02 0.11
C TRP A 195 -9.63 -30.18 1.39
N GLN A 196 -9.42 -28.90 1.22
CA GLN A 196 -9.54 -27.88 2.28
C GLN A 196 -10.26 -26.67 1.73
N ALA A 197 -11.07 -26.02 2.56
CA ALA A 197 -11.75 -24.79 2.22
C ALA A 197 -11.52 -23.73 3.30
N ASN A 198 -11.32 -22.48 2.90
CA ASN A 198 -11.28 -21.34 3.80
C ASN A 198 -12.35 -20.34 3.39
N ALA A 199 -12.95 -19.69 4.35
CA ALA A 199 -13.86 -18.57 4.13
C ALA A 199 -13.68 -17.53 5.22
N ARG A 200 -13.75 -16.24 4.86
CA ARG A 200 -13.74 -15.11 5.79
C ARG A 200 -14.67 -14.03 5.27
N PHE A 201 -15.39 -13.41 6.20
CA PHE A 201 -16.09 -12.15 5.98
C PHE A 201 -15.68 -11.17 7.07
N SER A 202 -15.44 -9.93 6.68
CA SER A 202 -15.12 -8.85 7.63
C SER A 202 -15.88 -7.58 7.27
N LYS A 203 -16.27 -6.85 8.30
CA LYS A 203 -16.81 -5.50 8.20
C LYS A 203 -16.02 -4.57 9.10
N VAL A 204 -15.69 -3.38 8.58
CA VAL A 204 -15.05 -2.30 9.33
C VAL A 204 -15.82 -1.01 9.10
N ASN A 205 -16.21 -0.37 10.19
CA ASN A 205 -16.84 0.94 10.19
C ASN A 205 -16.04 1.89 11.07
N SER A 206 -15.95 3.15 10.67
CA SER A 206 -15.32 4.21 11.45
C SER A 206 -15.90 5.57 11.06
N ASP A 207 -15.96 6.52 12.00
CA ASP A 207 -16.27 7.93 11.68
C ASP A 207 -15.02 8.67 11.17
N GLY A 208 -13.81 8.08 11.33
CA GLY A 208 -12.54 8.74 11.11
C GLY A 208 -12.20 9.77 12.20
N PHE A 209 -10.95 10.23 12.23
CA PHE A 209 -10.56 11.32 13.13
C PHE A 209 -11.08 12.66 12.62
N LEU A 210 -10.92 12.94 11.32
CA LEU A 210 -11.46 14.15 10.69
C LEU A 210 -12.98 14.05 10.51
N TYR A 211 -13.67 15.15 10.58
CA TYR A 211 -15.12 15.17 10.34
C TYR A 211 -15.43 14.75 8.90
N ARG A 212 -16.50 13.97 8.70
CA ARG A 212 -16.98 13.48 7.38
C ARG A 212 -15.97 12.62 6.60
N THR A 213 -15.04 11.94 7.30
CA THR A 213 -14.18 10.91 6.72
C THR A 213 -14.60 9.51 7.15
N ASN A 214 -15.90 9.32 7.35
CA ASN A 214 -16.47 8.04 7.75
C ASN A 214 -16.18 6.96 6.70
N SER A 215 -15.95 5.75 7.18
CA SER A 215 -15.69 4.56 6.35
C SER A 215 -16.70 3.47 6.67
N ASP A 216 -17.33 2.90 5.65
CA ASP A 216 -18.15 1.69 5.71
C ASP A 216 -17.58 0.69 4.71
N LEU A 217 -16.82 -0.26 5.24
CA LEU A 217 -15.98 -1.18 4.46
C LEU A 217 -16.38 -2.62 4.76
N TYR A 218 -16.48 -3.45 3.74
CA TYR A 218 -16.54 -4.89 3.93
C TYR A 218 -15.65 -5.63 2.96
N SER A 219 -15.19 -6.81 3.39
CA SER A 219 -14.39 -7.68 2.55
C SER A 219 -14.71 -9.14 2.82
N TYR A 220 -14.45 -9.94 1.82
CA TYR A 220 -14.60 -11.38 1.87
C TYR A 220 -13.40 -12.08 1.25
N TYR A 221 -13.16 -13.30 1.69
CA TYR A 221 -12.15 -14.21 1.17
C TYR A 221 -12.71 -15.61 1.18
N GLY A 222 -12.49 -16.35 0.11
CA GLY A 222 -12.78 -17.77 0.03
C GLY A 222 -11.76 -18.49 -0.81
N ASP A 223 -11.36 -19.68 -0.40
CA ASP A 223 -10.59 -20.59 -1.22
C ASP A 223 -11.05 -22.05 -1.07
N LEU A 224 -10.85 -22.79 -2.15
CA LEU A 224 -11.00 -24.23 -2.18
C LEU A 224 -9.73 -24.84 -2.77
N GLY A 225 -9.05 -25.66 -1.98
CA GLY A 225 -7.78 -26.27 -2.37
C GLY A 225 -7.83 -27.80 -2.32
N TRP A 226 -7.21 -28.42 -3.30
CA TRP A 226 -6.92 -29.86 -3.32
C TRP A 226 -5.41 -30.06 -3.21
N TYR A 227 -5.00 -30.89 -2.22
CA TYR A 227 -3.60 -31.05 -1.84
C TYR A 227 -3.20 -32.51 -1.88
N SER A 228 -2.41 -32.91 -2.87
CA SER A 228 -1.79 -34.23 -2.92
C SER A 228 -0.29 -34.13 -2.63
N VAL A 229 0.37 -35.29 -2.60
CA VAL A 229 1.83 -35.37 -2.34
C VAL A 229 2.67 -34.52 -3.30
N ASN A 230 2.25 -34.44 -4.57
CA ASN A 230 3.01 -33.79 -5.63
C ASN A 230 2.26 -32.64 -6.30
N THR A 231 0.97 -32.45 -6.01
CA THR A 231 0.16 -31.45 -6.70
C THR A 231 -0.74 -30.72 -5.73
N GLN A 232 -0.78 -29.42 -5.89
CA GLN A 232 -1.75 -28.53 -5.23
C GLN A 232 -2.52 -27.77 -6.30
N VAL A 233 -3.83 -27.72 -6.17
CA VAL A 233 -4.71 -26.89 -7.01
C VAL A 233 -5.58 -26.07 -6.08
N VAL A 234 -5.50 -24.75 -6.20
CA VAL A 234 -6.23 -23.83 -5.30
C VAL A 234 -6.96 -22.79 -6.13
N ALA A 235 -8.28 -22.79 -6.03
CA ALA A 235 -9.13 -21.72 -6.52
C ALA A 235 -9.40 -20.73 -5.38
N ARG A 236 -9.22 -19.42 -5.65
CA ARG A 236 -9.43 -18.33 -4.67
C ARG A 236 -10.39 -17.30 -5.26
N PHE A 237 -11.25 -16.78 -4.40
CA PHE A 237 -12.12 -15.65 -4.71
C PHE A 237 -12.15 -14.72 -3.50
N PHE A 238 -11.78 -13.45 -3.69
CA PHE A 238 -11.76 -12.47 -2.62
C PHE A 238 -12.01 -11.08 -3.17
N GLY A 239 -12.35 -10.16 -2.28
CA GLY A 239 -12.60 -8.79 -2.65
C GLY A 239 -13.22 -8.00 -1.52
N GLY A 240 -13.65 -6.78 -1.84
CA GLY A 240 -14.30 -5.89 -0.91
C GLY A 240 -15.04 -4.78 -1.60
N SER A 241 -15.70 -3.97 -0.81
CA SER A 241 -16.36 -2.75 -1.23
C SER A 241 -16.20 -1.70 -0.14
N GLU A 242 -16.07 -0.48 -0.58
CA GLU A 242 -15.96 0.70 0.26
C GLU A 242 -17.06 1.71 -0.03
N LYS A 243 -17.46 2.43 1.03
CA LYS A 243 -18.04 3.76 0.96
C LYS A 243 -17.33 4.63 1.98
N THR A 244 -16.56 5.62 1.50
CA THR A 244 -15.75 6.49 2.36
C THR A 244 -16.07 7.95 2.14
N GLY A 245 -16.13 8.71 3.23
CA GLY A 245 -16.13 10.17 3.17
C GLY A 245 -14.75 10.69 2.75
N MET A 246 -14.73 11.79 2.03
CA MET A 246 -13.49 12.34 1.47
C MET A 246 -12.74 13.21 2.49
N GLY A 247 -11.45 12.97 2.64
CA GLY A 247 -10.53 13.80 3.42
C GLY A 247 -9.40 14.39 2.57
N TRP A 248 -9.63 14.60 1.25
CA TRP A 248 -8.56 14.86 0.29
C TRP A 248 -8.09 16.32 0.22
N ASP A 249 -8.86 17.27 0.74
CA ASP A 249 -8.56 18.69 0.59
C ASP A 249 -7.48 19.18 1.59
N GLY A 250 -7.30 18.48 2.73
CA GLY A 250 -6.36 18.90 3.78
C GLY A 250 -6.78 20.22 4.45
N VAL A 251 -5.98 20.69 5.40
CA VAL A 251 -6.23 21.93 6.15
C VAL A 251 -4.94 22.72 6.33
N ASP A 252 -5.07 24.02 6.66
CA ASP A 252 -3.93 24.86 6.99
C ASP A 252 -3.12 24.37 8.20
N TYR A 253 -1.92 24.91 8.34
CA TYR A 253 -0.98 24.54 9.40
C TYR A 253 -1.55 24.71 10.83
N ASN A 254 -2.22 25.85 11.11
CA ASN A 254 -2.73 26.13 12.45
C ASN A 254 -3.82 25.12 12.83
N THR A 255 -4.71 24.80 11.89
CA THR A 255 -5.76 23.81 12.05
C THR A 255 -5.17 22.42 12.26
N ALA A 256 -4.24 21.98 11.42
CA ALA A 256 -3.64 20.64 11.50
C ALA A 256 -2.91 20.38 12.84
N TYR A 257 -2.22 21.38 13.36
CA TYR A 257 -1.48 21.25 14.61
C TYR A 257 -2.25 21.76 15.85
N GLY A 258 -3.47 22.30 15.68
CA GLY A 258 -4.32 22.82 16.77
C GLY A 258 -3.70 24.01 17.46
N ILE A 259 -3.12 24.93 16.69
CA ILE A 259 -2.53 26.19 17.19
C ILE A 259 -3.68 27.13 17.58
N ASN A 260 -3.52 27.84 18.68
CA ASN A 260 -4.53 28.78 19.21
C ASN A 260 -5.92 28.16 19.41
N GLY A 261 -6.00 26.82 19.64
CA GLY A 261 -7.26 26.14 19.88
C GLY A 261 -8.04 25.76 18.60
N ALA A 262 -7.43 25.88 17.42
CA ALA A 262 -8.05 25.43 16.17
C ALA A 262 -8.46 23.96 16.22
N ASP A 263 -9.61 23.64 15.61
CA ASP A 263 -10.16 22.30 15.65
C ASP A 263 -9.45 21.39 14.64
N ARG A 264 -8.61 20.51 15.13
CA ARG A 264 -7.83 19.54 14.35
C ARG A 264 -8.67 18.52 13.59
N ARG A 265 -9.94 18.41 13.90
CA ARG A 265 -10.89 17.52 13.23
C ARG A 265 -11.57 18.16 12.03
N TYR A 266 -11.36 19.46 11.81
CA TYR A 266 -11.96 20.17 10.68
C TYR A 266 -11.53 19.54 9.35
N ASN A 267 -12.51 19.42 8.43
CA ASN A 267 -12.33 18.92 7.08
C ASN A 267 -13.20 19.76 6.14
N PRO A 268 -12.64 20.43 5.13
CA PRO A 268 -13.40 21.29 4.21
C PRO A 268 -14.18 20.49 3.14
N ALA A 269 -14.00 19.18 3.05
CA ALA A 269 -14.65 18.37 2.02
C ALA A 269 -16.18 18.50 2.07
N GLY A 270 -16.77 18.79 0.91
CA GLY A 270 -18.22 18.97 0.75
C GLY A 270 -18.74 20.33 1.21
N GLU A 271 -17.87 21.27 1.58
CA GLU A 271 -18.26 22.62 1.98
C GLU A 271 -18.83 23.43 0.80
N TYR A 272 -19.92 24.11 1.03
CA TYR A 272 -20.51 25.06 0.10
C TYR A 272 -21.19 26.23 0.82
N THR A 273 -21.24 27.39 0.15
CA THR A 273 -21.88 28.58 0.67
C THR A 273 -23.39 28.52 0.36
N THR A 274 -24.20 28.79 1.35
CA THR A 274 -25.67 28.97 1.24
C THR A 274 -26.08 30.25 1.94
N GLN A 275 -27.30 30.71 1.70
CA GLN A 275 -27.84 31.88 2.42
C GLN A 275 -28.63 31.45 3.64
N ALA A 276 -28.33 32.06 4.79
CA ALA A 276 -29.13 31.91 6.00
C ALA A 276 -30.46 32.65 5.87
N THR A 277 -31.41 32.39 6.81
CA THR A 277 -32.73 33.03 6.80
C THR A 277 -32.71 34.55 6.95
N ASP A 278 -31.63 35.12 7.44
CA ASP A 278 -31.40 36.58 7.56
C ASP A 278 -30.69 37.17 6.34
N GLY A 279 -30.41 36.37 5.30
CA GLY A 279 -29.76 36.78 4.09
C GLY A 279 -28.21 36.84 4.18
N SER A 280 -27.62 36.46 5.33
CA SER A 280 -26.17 36.32 5.46
C SER A 280 -25.68 35.00 4.83
N ASP A 281 -24.42 34.99 4.37
CA ASP A 281 -23.78 33.77 3.92
C ASP A 281 -23.57 32.82 5.09
N SER A 282 -23.90 31.55 4.90
CA SER A 282 -23.62 30.47 5.83
C SER A 282 -22.96 29.29 5.13
N ILE A 283 -22.18 28.52 5.91
CA ILE A 283 -21.49 27.34 5.44
C ILE A 283 -22.35 26.12 5.65
N ALA A 284 -22.55 25.34 4.61
CA ALA A 284 -23.20 24.03 4.64
C ALA A 284 -22.27 22.93 4.08
N TYR A 285 -22.62 21.69 4.33
CA TYR A 285 -21.81 20.54 3.90
C TYR A 285 -22.66 19.55 3.11
N TYR A 286 -22.18 19.16 1.95
CA TYR A 286 -22.79 18.10 1.15
C TYR A 286 -22.56 16.75 1.82
N SER A 287 -23.63 16.08 2.23
CA SER A 287 -23.55 14.86 3.05
C SER A 287 -23.11 13.61 2.31
N ASN A 288 -23.22 13.60 0.97
CA ASN A 288 -22.82 12.45 0.14
C ASN A 288 -21.53 12.71 -0.66
N GLN A 289 -20.63 13.54 -0.13
CA GLN A 289 -19.27 13.67 -0.67
C GLN A 289 -18.47 12.42 -0.33
N THR A 290 -18.62 11.39 -1.15
CA THR A 290 -18.13 10.04 -0.84
C THR A 290 -17.47 9.40 -2.06
N ASP A 291 -16.49 8.54 -1.79
CA ASP A 291 -15.99 7.55 -2.71
C ASP A 291 -16.68 6.20 -2.47
N ASN A 292 -17.01 5.51 -3.56
CA ASN A 292 -17.72 4.23 -3.54
C ASN A 292 -17.06 3.32 -4.58
N TYR A 293 -16.39 2.27 -4.14
CA TYR A 293 -15.71 1.35 -5.04
C TYR A 293 -15.83 -0.10 -4.57
N ALA A 294 -15.89 -1.01 -5.51
CA ALA A 294 -15.87 -2.45 -5.25
C ALA A 294 -14.83 -3.13 -6.13
N GLN A 295 -14.06 -4.04 -5.56
CA GLN A 295 -13.05 -4.82 -6.27
C GLN A 295 -13.17 -6.31 -5.95
N GLN A 296 -13.05 -7.16 -6.96
CA GLN A 296 -13.17 -8.61 -6.87
C GLN A 296 -12.00 -9.28 -7.59
N HIS A 297 -11.46 -10.31 -6.98
CA HIS A 297 -10.33 -11.08 -7.51
C HIS A 297 -10.67 -12.56 -7.58
N ALA A 298 -10.36 -13.19 -8.69
CA ALA A 298 -10.40 -14.64 -8.86
C ALA A 298 -9.01 -15.14 -9.25
N GLN A 299 -8.53 -16.19 -8.61
CA GLN A 299 -7.23 -16.80 -8.90
C GLN A 299 -7.37 -18.32 -8.94
N LEU A 300 -6.71 -18.97 -9.92
CA LEU A 300 -6.54 -20.42 -9.98
C LEU A 300 -5.06 -20.74 -10.03
N SER A 301 -4.54 -21.36 -8.97
CA SER A 301 -3.12 -21.72 -8.85
C SER A 301 -2.94 -23.22 -8.91
N ILE A 302 -1.95 -23.67 -9.67
CA ILE A 302 -1.53 -25.07 -9.77
C ILE A 302 -0.03 -25.13 -9.47
N ASN A 303 0.33 -25.92 -8.46
CA ASN A 303 1.72 -26.23 -8.14
C ASN A 303 1.92 -27.73 -8.32
N HIS A 304 2.90 -28.13 -9.13
CA HIS A 304 3.18 -29.55 -9.40
C HIS A 304 4.68 -29.85 -9.30
N ARG A 305 5.01 -30.87 -8.52
CA ARG A 305 6.36 -31.40 -8.38
C ARG A 305 6.52 -32.63 -9.27
N PHE A 306 7.19 -32.48 -10.40
CA PHE A 306 7.46 -33.59 -11.32
C PHE A 306 8.47 -34.59 -10.75
N THR A 307 9.49 -34.06 -10.07
CA THR A 307 10.55 -34.84 -9.42
C THR A 307 10.98 -34.14 -8.14
N SER A 308 11.88 -34.76 -7.37
CA SER A 308 12.47 -34.09 -6.19
C SER A 308 13.18 -32.77 -6.52
N LYS A 309 13.52 -32.53 -7.81
CA LYS A 309 14.26 -31.37 -8.26
C LYS A 309 13.43 -30.37 -9.06
N TRP A 310 12.39 -30.82 -9.77
CA TRP A 310 11.60 -29.97 -10.64
C TRP A 310 10.24 -29.66 -10.08
N LEU A 311 9.93 -28.37 -10.01
CA LEU A 311 8.65 -27.83 -9.61
C LEU A 311 8.15 -26.86 -10.69
N LEU A 312 6.85 -26.90 -10.98
CA LEU A 312 6.12 -25.95 -11.80
C LEU A 312 5.04 -25.29 -10.98
N SER A 313 4.96 -23.98 -11.04
CA SER A 313 3.86 -23.16 -10.50
C SER A 313 3.21 -22.39 -11.64
N ALA A 314 1.90 -22.37 -11.71
CA ALA A 314 1.14 -21.57 -12.67
C ALA A 314 -0.09 -20.98 -11.97
N THR A 315 -0.32 -19.68 -12.16
CA THR A 315 -1.49 -18.98 -11.63
C THR A 315 -2.16 -18.18 -12.74
N ALA A 316 -3.43 -18.43 -12.98
CA ALA A 316 -4.30 -17.58 -13.79
C ALA A 316 -5.11 -16.67 -12.87
N HIS A 317 -5.36 -15.43 -13.29
CA HIS A 317 -6.08 -14.47 -12.49
C HIS A 317 -7.01 -13.57 -13.30
N TYR A 318 -8.03 -13.06 -12.63
CA TYR A 318 -8.95 -12.04 -13.13
C TYR A 318 -9.34 -11.12 -11.97
N THR A 319 -9.30 -9.82 -12.22
CA THR A 319 -9.76 -8.78 -11.29
C THR A 319 -10.76 -7.88 -12.02
N HIS A 320 -11.86 -7.57 -11.37
CA HIS A 320 -12.82 -6.55 -11.78
C HIS A 320 -12.95 -5.51 -10.68
N GLY A 321 -12.93 -4.25 -11.08
CA GLY A 321 -13.13 -3.12 -10.20
C GLY A 321 -14.06 -2.10 -10.81
N ALA A 322 -15.04 -1.61 -10.06
CA ALA A 322 -15.95 -0.58 -10.51
C ALA A 322 -16.39 0.33 -9.37
N GLY A 323 -16.56 1.61 -9.66
CA GLY A 323 -17.00 2.57 -8.66
C GLY A 323 -17.00 4.00 -9.14
N TYR A 324 -17.30 4.89 -8.22
CA TYR A 324 -17.35 6.33 -8.47
C TYR A 324 -17.09 7.10 -7.19
N TYR A 325 -16.56 8.31 -7.34
CA TYR A 325 -16.67 9.31 -6.30
C TYR A 325 -17.65 10.41 -6.71
N GLU A 326 -18.39 10.94 -5.74
CA GLU A 326 -19.40 11.97 -5.90
C GLU A 326 -19.01 13.24 -5.16
N GLN A 327 -19.08 14.38 -5.86
CA GLN A 327 -18.75 15.70 -5.31
C GLN A 327 -19.85 16.71 -5.66
N TYR A 328 -20.06 17.66 -4.74
CA TYR A 328 -20.83 18.87 -4.96
C TYR A 328 -19.90 20.06 -4.83
N LYS A 329 -19.47 20.63 -5.96
CA LYS A 329 -18.49 21.72 -5.99
C LYS A 329 -18.90 22.80 -7.01
N ARG A 330 -18.47 24.02 -6.73
CA ARG A 330 -18.65 25.16 -7.64
C ARG A 330 -17.51 25.19 -8.67
N LYS A 331 -17.83 24.90 -9.93
CA LYS A 331 -16.87 24.86 -11.04
C LYS A 331 -17.37 25.73 -12.18
N LYS A 332 -16.45 26.14 -13.09
CA LYS A 332 -16.85 26.71 -14.37
C LYS A 332 -17.66 25.68 -15.15
N LEU A 333 -18.68 26.12 -15.91
CA LEU A 333 -19.48 25.16 -16.71
C LEU A 333 -18.64 24.44 -17.77
N SER A 334 -17.56 25.09 -18.27
CA SER A 334 -16.59 24.43 -19.15
C SER A 334 -15.89 23.20 -18.56
N TYR A 335 -15.81 23.09 -17.23
CA TYR A 335 -15.31 21.89 -16.56
C TYR A 335 -16.18 20.66 -16.84
N TRP A 336 -17.47 20.85 -17.15
CA TRP A 336 -18.39 19.79 -17.58
C TRP A 336 -18.64 19.80 -19.10
N GLY A 337 -17.71 20.36 -19.89
CA GLY A 337 -17.82 20.41 -21.35
C GLY A 337 -18.89 21.35 -21.90
N LEU A 338 -19.46 22.22 -21.04
CA LEU A 338 -20.49 23.17 -21.45
C LEU A 338 -19.87 24.51 -21.93
N ALA A 339 -20.43 25.11 -22.98
CA ALA A 339 -19.86 26.27 -23.67
C ALA A 339 -20.01 27.60 -22.90
N PHE A 340 -19.95 27.57 -21.56
CA PHE A 340 -20.12 28.78 -20.74
C PHE A 340 -18.97 28.89 -19.73
N SER A 341 -18.59 30.15 -19.43
CA SER A 341 -17.43 30.45 -18.56
C SER A 341 -17.81 30.81 -17.11
N HIS A 342 -19.09 31.05 -16.82
CA HIS A 342 -19.52 31.31 -15.46
C HIS A 342 -19.47 30.07 -14.59
N LYS A 343 -19.45 30.25 -13.25
CA LYS A 343 -19.38 29.16 -12.27
C LYS A 343 -20.76 28.82 -11.71
N ALA A 344 -21.08 27.56 -11.59
CA ALA A 344 -22.26 27.05 -10.89
C ALA A 344 -21.89 25.89 -9.98
N TYR A 345 -22.72 25.57 -8.99
CA TYR A 345 -22.60 24.34 -8.24
C TYR A 345 -23.14 23.17 -9.06
N GLY A 346 -22.39 22.08 -9.10
CA GLY A 346 -22.79 20.84 -9.76
C GLY A 346 -22.53 19.64 -8.88
N MET A 347 -23.50 18.71 -8.86
CA MET A 347 -23.32 17.38 -8.28
C MET A 347 -22.89 16.45 -9.40
N TYR A 348 -21.66 15.95 -9.34
CA TYR A 348 -21.09 15.14 -10.40
C TYR A 348 -20.35 13.93 -9.84
N ARG A 349 -20.25 12.91 -10.68
CA ARG A 349 -19.47 11.69 -10.41
C ARG A 349 -18.35 11.56 -11.43
N LYS A 350 -17.19 11.14 -10.98
CA LYS A 350 -16.16 10.52 -11.82
C LYS A 350 -16.15 9.03 -11.53
N GLN A 351 -16.19 8.24 -12.59
CA GLN A 351 -16.48 6.81 -12.54
C GLN A 351 -15.38 6.02 -13.21
N LEU A 352 -15.16 4.80 -12.72
CA LEU A 352 -14.19 3.85 -13.23
C LEU A 352 -14.85 2.47 -13.31
N ASP A 353 -14.64 1.78 -14.44
CA ASP A 353 -14.90 0.35 -14.59
C ASP A 353 -13.69 -0.30 -15.24
N ASN A 354 -13.09 -1.30 -14.59
CA ASN A 354 -11.87 -1.91 -15.07
C ASN A 354 -11.83 -3.43 -14.94
N HIS A 355 -11.10 -4.04 -15.88
CA HIS A 355 -10.81 -5.47 -15.93
C HIS A 355 -9.30 -5.68 -16.02
N PHE A 356 -8.76 -6.55 -15.18
CA PHE A 356 -7.35 -6.94 -15.22
C PHE A 356 -7.24 -8.46 -15.16
N PHE A 357 -6.58 -9.06 -16.14
CA PHE A 357 -6.46 -10.52 -16.23
C PHE A 357 -5.13 -10.94 -16.82
N GLY A 358 -4.74 -12.16 -16.50
CA GLY A 358 -3.47 -12.69 -17.00
C GLY A 358 -3.06 -13.99 -16.34
N GLY A 359 -1.76 -14.26 -16.45
CA GLY A 359 -1.17 -15.45 -15.86
C GLY A 359 0.30 -15.30 -15.55
N VAL A 360 0.72 -16.03 -14.54
CA VAL A 360 2.12 -16.14 -14.08
C VAL A 360 2.52 -17.61 -14.13
N VAL A 361 3.69 -17.90 -14.69
CA VAL A 361 4.24 -19.27 -14.75
C VAL A 361 5.68 -19.27 -14.29
N VAL A 362 6.03 -20.22 -13.42
CA VAL A 362 7.38 -20.36 -12.86
C VAL A 362 7.78 -21.82 -12.82
N ALA A 363 8.92 -22.14 -13.43
CA ALA A 363 9.57 -23.45 -13.34
C ALA A 363 10.82 -23.32 -12.46
N LYS A 364 10.97 -24.19 -11.46
CA LYS A 364 12.12 -24.24 -10.55
C LYS A 364 12.85 -25.56 -10.68
N TYR A 365 14.17 -25.49 -10.80
CA TYR A 365 15.09 -26.60 -10.65
C TYR A 365 15.87 -26.41 -9.35
N ILE A 366 15.70 -27.31 -8.40
CA ILE A 366 16.32 -27.24 -7.09
C ILE A 366 17.33 -28.38 -6.98
N SER A 367 18.59 -28.04 -6.81
CA SER A 367 19.65 -29.02 -6.57
C SER A 367 20.76 -28.44 -5.69
N GLU A 368 21.61 -29.28 -5.15
CA GLU A 368 22.91 -28.88 -4.66
C GLU A 368 23.94 -29.09 -5.78
N PRO A 369 24.69 -28.05 -6.16
CA PRO A 369 24.94 -26.73 -5.56
C PRO A 369 24.15 -25.57 -6.18
N ILE A 370 23.22 -25.80 -7.12
CA ILE A 370 22.59 -24.71 -7.88
C ILE A 370 21.08 -24.83 -7.90
N ASP A 371 20.41 -23.71 -7.64
CA ASP A 371 18.96 -23.54 -7.88
C ASP A 371 18.76 -22.63 -9.10
N ILE A 372 17.94 -23.06 -10.03
CA ILE A 372 17.60 -22.28 -11.22
C ILE A 372 16.10 -22.06 -11.28
N GLN A 373 15.67 -20.88 -11.67
CA GLN A 373 14.28 -20.54 -11.86
C GLN A 373 14.10 -19.81 -13.18
N PHE A 374 13.12 -20.25 -13.96
CA PHE A 374 12.63 -19.55 -15.14
C PHE A 374 11.18 -19.19 -14.90
N GLY A 375 10.81 -17.98 -15.25
CA GLY A 375 9.44 -17.55 -15.07
C GLY A 375 9.05 -16.44 -16.03
N GLY A 376 7.77 -16.12 -16.01
CA GLY A 376 7.21 -15.03 -16.78
C GLY A 376 5.77 -14.79 -16.41
N ALA A 377 5.28 -13.62 -16.80
CA ALA A 377 3.90 -13.22 -16.66
C ALA A 377 3.45 -12.48 -17.90
N ALA A 378 2.16 -12.58 -18.19
CA ALA A 378 1.50 -11.77 -19.21
C ALA A 378 0.15 -11.32 -18.66
N ASN A 379 -0.05 -10.00 -18.62
CA ASN A 379 -1.22 -9.37 -18.05
C ASN A 379 -1.81 -8.37 -19.03
N HIS A 380 -3.14 -8.24 -19.01
CA HIS A 380 -3.87 -7.28 -19.83
C HIS A 380 -4.90 -6.55 -18.97
N TYR A 381 -4.96 -5.23 -19.13
CA TYR A 381 -5.87 -4.33 -18.46
C TYR A 381 -6.74 -3.61 -19.48
N LEU A 382 -8.01 -3.48 -19.15
CA LEU A 382 -9.02 -2.69 -19.84
C LEU A 382 -9.68 -1.78 -18.81
N GLY A 383 -9.74 -0.48 -19.04
CA GLY A 383 -10.37 0.47 -18.14
C GLY A 383 -11.18 1.51 -18.89
N GLU A 384 -12.33 1.85 -18.34
CA GLU A 384 -13.19 2.94 -18.78
C GLU A 384 -13.27 3.99 -17.66
N HIS A 385 -12.99 5.25 -18.01
CA HIS A 385 -13.15 6.40 -17.11
C HIS A 385 -14.15 7.36 -17.72
N PHE A 386 -15.18 7.73 -16.96
CA PHE A 386 -16.21 8.63 -17.44
C PHE A 386 -16.79 9.48 -16.31
N GLY A 387 -17.30 10.64 -16.67
CA GLY A 387 -17.89 11.57 -15.72
C GLY A 387 -19.34 11.88 -16.06
N THR A 388 -20.20 11.90 -15.04
CA THR A 388 -21.63 12.24 -15.18
C THR A 388 -22.00 13.39 -14.25
N LEU A 389 -22.79 14.33 -14.75
CA LEU A 389 -23.36 15.44 -14.01
C LEU A 389 -24.82 15.11 -13.69
N HIS A 390 -25.14 14.98 -12.40
CA HIS A 390 -26.46 14.57 -11.93
C HIS A 390 -27.36 15.77 -11.54
N TYR A 391 -26.75 16.90 -11.15
CA TYR A 391 -27.44 18.12 -10.81
C TYR A 391 -26.58 19.33 -11.15
N LEU A 392 -27.19 20.38 -11.65
CA LEU A 392 -26.57 21.66 -11.93
C LEU A 392 -27.44 22.79 -11.38
N GLU A 393 -26.87 23.63 -10.54
CA GLU A 393 -27.54 24.84 -10.04
C GLU A 393 -27.43 25.95 -11.08
N ASP A 394 -28.17 25.80 -12.19
CA ASP A 394 -28.22 26.73 -13.33
C ASP A 394 -29.59 26.61 -14.00
N THR A 395 -29.88 27.57 -14.90
CA THR A 395 -31.07 27.57 -15.75
C THR A 395 -30.98 26.62 -16.94
N LEU A 396 -29.83 26.03 -17.19
CA LEU A 396 -29.61 25.06 -18.27
C LEU A 396 -30.34 23.75 -17.97
N VAL A 397 -31.07 23.25 -18.93
CA VAL A 397 -31.72 21.93 -18.88
C VAL A 397 -30.81 20.90 -19.56
N LEU A 398 -30.25 20.00 -18.79
CA LEU A 398 -29.40 18.90 -19.28
C LEU A 398 -30.16 17.59 -19.24
N PRO A 399 -29.76 16.60 -20.07
CA PRO A 399 -30.20 15.21 -19.92
C PRO A 399 -29.90 14.69 -18.51
N ILE A 400 -30.71 13.76 -18.03
CA ILE A 400 -30.44 13.04 -16.78
C ILE A 400 -29.11 12.31 -16.93
N ASP A 401 -28.24 12.41 -15.92
CA ASP A 401 -26.90 11.80 -15.93
C ASP A 401 -26.06 12.20 -17.13
N TYR A 402 -26.05 13.52 -17.42
CA TYR A 402 -25.28 14.08 -18.55
C TYR A 402 -23.81 13.67 -18.46
N GLU A 403 -23.37 12.82 -19.40
CA GLU A 403 -21.96 12.39 -19.51
C GLU A 403 -21.13 13.51 -20.13
N TYR A 404 -20.15 14.02 -19.39
CA TYR A 404 -19.34 15.17 -19.81
C TYR A 404 -17.94 14.80 -20.29
N TYR A 405 -17.43 13.60 -19.93
CA TYR A 405 -16.22 13.01 -20.53
C TYR A 405 -16.25 11.50 -20.48
N ARG A 406 -15.53 10.87 -21.41
CA ARG A 406 -15.20 9.45 -21.43
C ARG A 406 -13.83 9.22 -22.04
N ASN A 407 -13.07 8.29 -21.46
CA ASN A 407 -11.88 7.73 -22.09
C ASN A 407 -11.71 6.27 -21.75
N ASP A 408 -11.07 5.56 -22.68
CA ASP A 408 -10.75 4.15 -22.56
C ASP A 408 -9.25 3.97 -22.47
N ALA A 409 -8.82 2.99 -21.68
CA ALA A 409 -7.42 2.62 -21.53
C ALA A 409 -7.20 1.13 -21.73
N LYS A 410 -6.06 0.79 -22.31
CA LYS A 410 -5.58 -0.59 -22.48
C LYS A 410 -4.12 -0.66 -22.10
N LYS A 411 -3.76 -1.61 -21.25
CA LYS A 411 -2.35 -1.86 -20.93
C LYS A 411 -2.02 -3.33 -21.02
N THR A 412 -0.96 -3.63 -21.76
CA THR A 412 -0.37 -4.97 -21.80
C THR A 412 0.96 -4.92 -21.11
N ASP A 413 1.20 -5.82 -20.18
CA ASP A 413 2.46 -5.97 -19.44
C ASP A 413 2.88 -7.44 -19.50
N ALA A 414 4.01 -7.70 -20.11
CA ALA A 414 4.55 -9.05 -20.25
C ALA A 414 6.04 -9.07 -19.87
N ASN A 415 6.45 -10.12 -19.17
CA ASN A 415 7.85 -10.31 -18.84
C ASN A 415 8.26 -11.77 -18.88
N ILE A 416 9.56 -11.97 -19.09
CA ILE A 416 10.25 -13.25 -18.91
C ILE A 416 11.50 -13.01 -18.07
N TYR A 417 11.87 -13.97 -17.24
CA TYR A 417 13.10 -13.89 -16.46
C TYR A 417 13.74 -15.26 -16.25
N GLY A 418 15.05 -15.22 -16.04
CA GLY A 418 15.87 -16.34 -15.61
C GLY A 418 16.70 -15.94 -14.39
N LYS A 419 16.71 -16.80 -13.37
CA LYS A 419 17.37 -16.58 -12.10
C LYS A 419 18.14 -17.82 -11.69
N ALA A 420 19.35 -17.63 -11.20
CA ALA A 420 20.20 -18.69 -10.66
C ALA A 420 20.78 -18.30 -9.30
N ASN A 421 20.84 -19.25 -8.39
CA ASN A 421 21.57 -19.12 -7.13
C ASN A 421 22.55 -20.27 -7.03
N TRP A 422 23.83 -19.97 -7.10
CA TRP A 422 24.92 -20.95 -7.05
C TRP A 422 25.61 -20.92 -5.69
N ARG A 423 25.54 -22.02 -4.95
CA ARG A 423 26.22 -22.24 -3.69
C ARG A 423 27.64 -22.72 -3.98
N ILE A 424 28.59 -21.79 -4.07
CA ILE A 424 30.03 -22.04 -4.36
C ILE A 424 30.67 -22.79 -3.19
N ILE A 425 30.34 -22.38 -1.96
CA ILE A 425 30.69 -23.07 -0.73
C ILE A 425 29.37 -23.45 -0.05
N ASN A 426 29.19 -24.71 0.28
CA ASN A 426 28.00 -25.23 0.96
C ASN A 426 28.42 -26.19 2.07
N ARG A 427 28.81 -25.65 3.21
CA ARG A 427 29.21 -26.40 4.42
C ARG A 427 28.27 -26.06 5.55
N ALA A 428 28.16 -26.90 6.55
CA ALA A 428 27.18 -26.77 7.64
C ALA A 428 27.20 -25.40 8.38
N LYS A 429 28.35 -24.73 8.44
CA LYS A 429 28.51 -23.43 9.11
C LYS A 429 29.11 -22.35 8.23
N GLU A 430 29.38 -22.66 6.97
CA GLU A 430 29.98 -21.74 6.02
C GLU A 430 29.31 -21.88 4.66
N GLN A 431 28.78 -20.80 4.13
CA GLN A 431 28.13 -20.77 2.83
C GLN A 431 28.59 -19.53 2.05
N LEU A 432 28.95 -19.72 0.78
CA LEU A 432 29.16 -18.65 -0.18
C LEU A 432 28.23 -18.88 -1.36
N SER A 433 27.34 -17.93 -1.64
CA SER A 433 26.36 -18.02 -2.71
C SER A 433 26.48 -16.84 -3.66
N LEU A 434 26.46 -17.11 -4.96
CA LEU A 434 26.35 -16.11 -6.03
C LEU A 434 24.94 -16.18 -6.60
N TYR A 435 24.32 -15.03 -6.74
CA TYR A 435 22.99 -14.84 -7.29
C TYR A 435 23.06 -14.02 -8.57
N ALA A 436 22.32 -14.42 -9.60
CA ALA A 436 22.10 -13.66 -10.84
C ALA A 436 20.64 -13.77 -11.27
N ASP A 437 20.07 -12.69 -11.77
CA ASP A 437 18.68 -12.57 -12.20
C ASP A 437 18.60 -11.62 -13.40
N LEU A 438 18.05 -12.09 -14.49
CA LEU A 438 17.90 -11.34 -15.73
C LEU A 438 16.41 -11.31 -16.10
N GLN A 439 15.86 -10.12 -16.25
CA GLN A 439 14.46 -9.93 -16.66
C GLN A 439 14.40 -9.05 -17.91
N TYR A 440 13.57 -9.46 -18.85
CA TYR A 440 13.08 -8.61 -19.94
C TYR A 440 11.59 -8.36 -19.72
N ARG A 441 11.17 -7.08 -19.84
CA ARG A 441 9.78 -6.66 -19.67
C ARG A 441 9.35 -5.78 -20.84
N TYR A 442 8.19 -6.06 -21.38
CA TYR A 442 7.48 -5.28 -22.39
C TYR A 442 6.22 -4.67 -21.79
N VAL A 443 6.04 -3.36 -21.99
CA VAL A 443 4.82 -2.65 -21.58
C VAL A 443 4.30 -1.85 -22.76
N ARG A 444 2.99 -1.98 -23.03
CA ARG A 444 2.28 -1.16 -23.99
C ARG A 444 1.10 -0.52 -23.29
N TYR A 445 0.96 0.79 -23.41
CA TYR A 445 -0.15 1.56 -22.89
C TYR A 445 -0.80 2.36 -24.01
N GLU A 446 -2.12 2.22 -24.13
CA GLU A 446 -2.97 2.94 -25.07
C GLU A 446 -4.11 3.59 -24.32
N ARG A 447 -4.41 4.84 -24.65
CA ARG A 447 -5.52 5.62 -24.12
C ARG A 447 -6.18 6.37 -25.26
N ASN A 448 -7.52 6.43 -25.27
CA ASN A 448 -8.30 7.20 -26.24
C ASN A 448 -9.42 7.95 -25.52
N GLY A 449 -9.77 9.14 -26.05
CA GLY A 449 -10.85 9.96 -25.54
C GLY A 449 -10.39 11.12 -24.68
N MET A 450 -11.35 11.80 -24.07
CA MET A 450 -11.14 13.06 -23.36
C MET A 450 -10.27 12.94 -22.12
N ASN A 451 -9.42 13.91 -21.90
CA ASN A 451 -8.75 14.13 -20.64
C ASN A 451 -9.71 14.83 -19.65
N ASP A 452 -9.83 14.30 -18.45
CA ASP A 452 -10.76 14.78 -17.42
C ASP A 452 -10.26 16.00 -16.63
N GLU A 453 -9.06 16.51 -16.95
CA GLU A 453 -8.50 17.74 -16.34
C GLU A 453 -8.88 19.00 -17.15
N ASP A 454 -8.76 18.92 -18.46
CA ASP A 454 -8.92 20.07 -19.37
C ASP A 454 -9.99 19.86 -20.45
N MET A 455 -10.66 18.71 -20.47
CA MET A 455 -11.68 18.31 -21.46
C MET A 455 -11.15 18.33 -22.89
N THR A 456 -9.85 18.12 -23.08
CA THR A 456 -9.25 17.96 -24.41
C THR A 456 -9.11 16.49 -24.78
N ASP A 457 -9.07 16.18 -26.06
CA ASP A 457 -8.79 14.82 -26.52
C ASP A 457 -7.29 14.53 -26.31
N LEU A 458 -7.01 13.39 -25.67
CA LEU A 458 -5.64 12.94 -25.41
C LEU A 458 -5.47 11.47 -25.82
N PRO A 459 -5.44 11.18 -27.13
CA PRO A 459 -5.06 9.84 -27.60
C PRO A 459 -3.58 9.61 -27.29
N LEU A 460 -3.26 8.45 -26.74
CA LEU A 460 -1.90 8.10 -26.36
C LEU A 460 -1.61 6.65 -26.72
N LYS A 461 -0.41 6.39 -27.27
CA LYS A 461 0.10 5.05 -27.51
C LYS A 461 1.59 5.04 -27.32
N VAL A 462 2.04 4.30 -26.30
CA VAL A 462 3.45 4.19 -25.91
C VAL A 462 3.84 2.74 -25.66
N ASP A 463 5.07 2.41 -26.07
CA ASP A 463 5.67 1.10 -25.89
C ASP A 463 6.99 1.24 -25.12
N PHE A 464 7.23 0.33 -24.17
CA PHE A 464 8.47 0.28 -23.40
C PHE A 464 9.08 -1.12 -23.44
N HIS A 465 10.40 -1.15 -23.54
CA HIS A 465 11.22 -2.35 -23.51
C HIS A 465 12.28 -2.20 -22.43
N PHE A 466 12.16 -2.97 -21.35
CA PHE A 466 13.03 -2.86 -20.21
C PHE A 466 13.87 -4.11 -20.04
N PHE A 467 15.15 -3.92 -19.72
CA PHE A 467 16.06 -4.97 -19.33
C PHE A 467 16.57 -4.70 -17.92
N ASN A 468 16.31 -5.61 -16.99
CA ASN A 468 16.51 -5.46 -15.56
C ASN A 468 17.47 -6.55 -15.03
N PRO A 469 18.78 -6.41 -15.21
CA PRO A 469 19.77 -7.33 -14.66
C PRO A 469 19.99 -7.08 -13.17
N LYS A 470 20.22 -8.16 -12.41
CA LYS A 470 20.52 -8.11 -10.98
C LYS A 470 21.54 -9.18 -10.64
N ALA A 471 22.43 -8.90 -9.70
CA ALA A 471 23.41 -9.84 -9.20
C ALA A 471 23.72 -9.58 -7.72
N GLY A 472 24.15 -10.60 -7.01
CA GLY A 472 24.56 -10.45 -5.61
C GLY A 472 25.39 -11.62 -5.12
N LEU A 473 26.15 -11.35 -4.06
CA LEU A 473 27.01 -12.30 -3.38
C LEU A 473 26.64 -12.32 -1.90
N THR A 474 26.51 -13.51 -1.33
CA THR A 474 26.23 -13.68 0.11
C THR A 474 27.24 -14.65 0.71
N TYR A 475 27.93 -14.22 1.77
CA TYR A 475 28.79 -15.06 2.57
C TYR A 475 28.22 -15.22 3.99
N GLN A 476 28.07 -16.43 4.43
CA GLN A 476 27.58 -16.76 5.78
C GLN A 476 28.62 -17.63 6.51
N ASN A 477 28.93 -17.29 7.74
CA ASN A 477 29.84 -18.04 8.58
C ASN A 477 29.54 -17.85 10.06
N HIS A 478 29.24 -18.95 10.80
CA HIS A 478 29.03 -18.96 12.26
C HIS A 478 28.11 -17.84 12.80
N GLY A 479 26.98 -17.60 12.14
CA GLY A 479 26.00 -16.57 12.53
C GLY A 479 26.28 -15.19 11.93
N HIS A 480 27.43 -14.97 11.31
CA HIS A 480 27.71 -13.79 10.49
C HIS A 480 27.19 -13.97 9.08
N MET A 481 26.61 -12.92 8.50
CA MET A 481 26.24 -12.82 7.10
C MET A 481 26.76 -11.51 6.53
N LEU A 482 27.45 -11.56 5.43
CA LEU A 482 27.84 -10.41 4.61
C LEU A 482 27.22 -10.59 3.23
N ALA A 483 26.57 -9.56 2.72
CA ALA A 483 25.92 -9.60 1.42
C ALA A 483 26.16 -8.31 0.64
N ALA A 484 26.36 -8.43 -0.66
CA ALA A 484 26.45 -7.30 -1.58
C ALA A 484 25.58 -7.58 -2.80
N SER A 485 24.85 -6.58 -3.28
CA SER A 485 24.05 -6.70 -4.49
C SER A 485 24.06 -5.44 -5.34
N PHE A 486 23.82 -5.65 -6.62
CA PHE A 486 23.60 -4.63 -7.62
C PHE A 486 22.38 -5.00 -8.46
N ALA A 487 21.54 -4.01 -8.76
CA ALA A 487 20.37 -4.20 -9.59
C ALA A 487 20.10 -2.99 -10.48
N ILE A 488 19.58 -3.24 -11.68
CA ILE A 488 18.97 -2.21 -12.52
C ILE A 488 17.47 -2.49 -12.58
N ALA A 489 16.68 -1.44 -12.40
CA ALA A 489 15.24 -1.49 -12.59
C ALA A 489 14.77 -0.31 -13.46
N ASN A 490 13.74 -0.56 -14.26
CA ASN A 490 13.12 0.47 -15.09
C ASN A 490 11.61 0.48 -14.82
N ARG A 491 11.00 1.67 -14.98
CA ARG A 491 9.58 1.87 -14.74
C ARG A 491 9.00 2.86 -15.74
N GLU A 492 7.85 2.52 -16.30
CA GLU A 492 7.05 3.39 -17.15
C GLU A 492 6.29 4.44 -16.32
N PRO A 493 5.95 5.61 -16.90
CA PRO A 493 5.05 6.58 -16.29
C PRO A 493 3.64 6.00 -16.04
N SER A 494 2.96 6.49 -15.01
CA SER A 494 1.57 6.15 -14.71
C SER A 494 0.59 6.98 -15.56
N ARG A 495 -0.71 6.62 -15.55
CA ARG A 495 -1.77 7.39 -16.19
C ARG A 495 -1.75 8.86 -15.76
N ASN A 496 -1.59 9.15 -14.46
CA ASN A 496 -1.57 10.52 -13.96
C ASN A 496 -0.40 11.33 -14.51
N ASN A 497 0.77 10.70 -14.68
CA ASN A 497 1.92 11.39 -15.26
C ASN A 497 1.64 11.88 -16.70
N TYR A 498 0.90 11.11 -17.50
CA TYR A 498 0.51 11.53 -18.85
C TYR A 498 -0.58 12.60 -18.81
N LYS A 499 -1.64 12.36 -18.05
CA LYS A 499 -2.82 13.20 -17.98
C LYS A 499 -2.50 14.63 -17.52
N GLU A 500 -1.51 14.81 -16.66
CA GLU A 500 -1.14 16.07 -16.04
C GLU A 500 -0.04 16.83 -16.79
N ASN A 501 0.76 16.14 -17.61
CA ASN A 501 1.92 16.75 -18.25
C ASN A 501 1.81 16.85 -19.77
N VAL A 502 0.97 16.02 -20.41
CA VAL A 502 0.97 15.89 -21.87
C VAL A 502 -0.09 16.78 -22.50
N ILE A 503 0.34 17.58 -23.46
CA ILE A 503 -0.53 18.34 -24.35
C ILE A 503 -0.45 17.69 -25.74
N TYR A 504 -1.61 17.32 -26.28
CA TYR A 504 -1.74 16.78 -27.62
C TYR A 504 -2.19 17.87 -28.59
N ASN A 505 -1.46 18.04 -29.67
CA ASN A 505 -1.86 18.92 -30.78
C ASN A 505 -2.53 18.07 -31.85
N SER A 506 -3.85 18.18 -31.99
CA SER A 506 -4.65 17.39 -32.94
C SER A 506 -4.40 17.77 -34.41
N GLU A 507 -3.92 18.99 -34.69
CA GLU A 507 -3.62 19.43 -36.06
C GLU A 507 -2.34 18.81 -36.60
N THR A 508 -1.33 18.66 -35.73
CA THR A 508 -0.01 18.10 -36.10
C THR A 508 0.16 16.65 -35.71
N GLY A 509 -0.70 16.10 -34.86
CA GLY A 509 -0.56 14.76 -34.29
C GLY A 509 0.64 14.62 -33.34
N THR A 510 1.12 15.72 -32.76
CA THR A 510 2.33 15.73 -31.91
C THR A 510 2.00 15.93 -30.44
N TYR A 511 2.88 15.42 -29.58
CA TYR A 511 2.79 15.58 -28.13
C TYR A 511 3.89 16.50 -27.61
N THR A 512 3.58 17.29 -26.59
CA THR A 512 4.55 18.01 -25.76
C THR A 512 4.39 17.57 -24.31
N GLY A 513 5.47 17.61 -23.54
CA GLY A 513 5.46 17.23 -22.11
C GLY A 513 5.35 15.73 -21.85
N LEU A 514 5.67 14.86 -22.82
CA LEU A 514 5.68 13.42 -22.58
C LEU A 514 6.66 13.06 -21.45
N PRO A 515 6.19 12.41 -20.38
CA PRO A 515 7.07 11.95 -19.32
C PRO A 515 7.96 10.80 -19.79
N GLU A 516 9.21 10.78 -19.31
CA GLU A 516 10.19 9.75 -19.60
C GLU A 516 10.09 8.61 -18.59
N ALA A 517 10.47 7.40 -19.03
CA ALA A 517 10.61 6.26 -18.14
C ALA A 517 11.76 6.45 -17.15
N GLU A 518 11.54 6.03 -15.91
CA GLU A 518 12.53 6.08 -14.84
C GLU A 518 13.48 4.89 -14.92
N ARG A 519 14.76 5.12 -14.60
CA ARG A 519 15.76 4.05 -14.40
C ARG A 519 16.43 4.20 -13.04
N LEU A 520 16.62 3.08 -12.37
CA LEU A 520 17.28 2.99 -11.07
C LEU A 520 18.46 2.02 -11.12
N TYR A 521 19.60 2.47 -10.60
CA TYR A 521 20.75 1.63 -10.25
C TYR A 521 20.81 1.51 -8.73
N ASP A 522 20.63 0.31 -8.21
CA ASP A 522 20.54 0.03 -6.78
C ASP A 522 21.74 -0.79 -6.31
N TYR A 523 22.52 -0.21 -5.39
CA TYR A 523 23.71 -0.82 -4.79
C TYR A 523 23.43 -1.05 -3.31
N GLU A 524 23.59 -2.29 -2.85
CA GLU A 524 23.35 -2.63 -1.45
C GLU A 524 24.53 -3.40 -0.84
N LEU A 525 24.86 -3.07 0.41
CA LEU A 525 25.85 -3.79 1.22
C LEU A 525 25.28 -4.05 2.60
N GLY A 526 25.03 -5.32 2.93
CA GLY A 526 24.42 -5.77 4.17
C GLY A 526 25.40 -6.59 5.01
N TYR A 527 25.34 -6.37 6.33
CA TYR A 527 25.96 -7.22 7.34
C TYR A 527 24.98 -7.57 8.42
N SER A 528 24.95 -8.81 8.86
CA SER A 528 24.25 -9.20 10.08
C SER A 528 25.03 -10.23 10.90
N TYR A 529 24.74 -10.21 12.20
CA TYR A 529 25.19 -11.21 13.13
C TYR A 529 24.03 -11.68 14.00
N SER A 530 23.83 -12.98 14.05
CA SER A 530 22.77 -13.61 14.86
C SER A 530 23.36 -14.56 15.89
N HIS A 531 22.95 -14.38 17.14
CA HIS A 531 23.29 -15.21 18.28
C HIS A 531 22.01 -15.62 19.02
N ALA A 532 22.05 -16.63 19.88
CA ALA A 532 20.87 -17.14 20.58
C ALA A 532 20.06 -16.09 21.36
N ARG A 533 20.70 -15.02 21.85
CA ARG A 533 20.07 -13.97 22.66
C ARG A 533 20.02 -12.59 21.98
N PHE A 534 20.73 -12.38 20.89
CA PHE A 534 20.71 -11.10 20.20
C PHE A 534 21.00 -11.23 18.70
N ALA A 535 20.49 -10.31 17.95
CA ALA A 535 20.81 -10.14 16.54
C ALA A 535 21.04 -8.65 16.24
N VAL A 536 22.00 -8.37 15.38
CA VAL A 536 22.28 -7.01 14.90
C VAL A 536 22.40 -7.04 13.37
N GLY A 537 22.00 -5.97 12.73
CA GLY A 537 22.08 -5.82 11.29
C GLY A 537 22.41 -4.38 10.89
N ALA A 538 23.14 -4.26 9.81
CA ALA A 538 23.40 -3.00 9.12
C ALA A 538 23.23 -3.22 7.62
N ASN A 539 22.55 -2.30 6.94
CA ASN A 539 22.42 -2.28 5.49
C ASN A 539 22.74 -0.89 4.97
N LEU A 540 23.69 -0.78 4.07
CA LEU A 540 24.00 0.46 3.35
C LEU A 540 23.37 0.34 1.97
N TYR A 541 22.73 1.41 1.51
CA TYR A 541 22.15 1.46 0.16
C TYR A 541 22.52 2.75 -0.55
N PHE A 542 22.67 2.65 -1.86
CA PHE A 542 22.81 3.78 -2.78
C PHE A 542 21.94 3.51 -4.00
N MET A 543 20.89 4.29 -4.16
CA MET A 543 19.89 4.21 -5.23
C MET A 543 20.07 5.44 -6.12
N ASP A 544 20.63 5.25 -7.30
CA ASP A 544 20.93 6.29 -8.29
C ASP A 544 19.88 6.26 -9.40
N TYR A 545 19.28 7.40 -9.71
CA TYR A 545 18.13 7.48 -10.61
C TYR A 545 18.43 8.35 -11.83
N ASP A 546 18.13 7.83 -13.01
CA ASP A 546 17.98 8.59 -14.24
C ASP A 546 16.48 8.89 -14.48
N ASN A 547 16.16 10.14 -14.81
CA ASN A 547 14.81 10.60 -15.17
C ASN A 547 13.72 10.28 -14.12
N GLN A 548 14.05 10.37 -12.82
CA GLN A 548 13.07 10.12 -11.77
C GLN A 548 11.89 11.07 -11.88
N LEU A 549 10.66 10.53 -11.79
CA LEU A 549 9.43 11.30 -11.65
C LEU A 549 9.25 11.68 -10.19
N VAL A 550 9.70 12.88 -9.80
CA VAL A 550 9.58 13.37 -8.42
C VAL A 550 8.26 14.07 -8.20
N LEU A 551 7.73 13.97 -6.97
CA LEU A 551 6.52 14.69 -6.56
C LEU A 551 6.81 16.19 -6.51
N THR A 552 5.94 17.01 -7.12
CA THR A 552 6.09 18.47 -7.10
C THR A 552 5.64 19.09 -5.77
N GLY A 553 4.85 18.38 -5.00
CA GLY A 553 4.12 18.87 -3.83
C GLY A 553 2.68 19.22 -4.14
N GLU A 554 2.35 19.49 -5.39
CA GLU A 554 1.01 19.82 -5.85
C GLU A 554 0.14 18.57 -6.00
N TYR A 555 -1.18 18.76 -5.87
CA TYR A 555 -2.21 17.76 -6.13
C TYR A 555 -3.04 18.14 -7.36
N ASN A 556 -3.65 17.13 -7.95
CA ASN A 556 -4.75 17.34 -8.89
C ASN A 556 -6.11 17.32 -8.17
N ASP A 557 -7.20 17.50 -8.93
CA ASP A 557 -8.59 17.55 -8.43
C ASP A 557 -9.06 16.29 -7.66
N VAL A 558 -8.32 15.20 -7.75
CA VAL A 558 -8.63 13.91 -7.08
C VAL A 558 -7.64 13.56 -5.96
N GLY A 559 -6.84 14.53 -5.52
CA GLY A 559 -5.87 14.34 -4.44
C GLY A 559 -4.64 13.51 -4.82
N ALA A 560 -4.39 13.24 -6.11
CA ALA A 560 -3.18 12.60 -6.56
C ALA A 560 -2.05 13.63 -6.79
N TYR A 561 -0.83 13.30 -6.38
CA TYR A 561 0.32 14.16 -6.54
C TYR A 561 0.69 14.37 -8.01
N LYS A 562 0.93 15.61 -8.39
CA LYS A 562 1.59 15.93 -9.64
C LYS A 562 3.08 15.60 -9.58
N THR A 563 3.64 15.25 -10.73
CA THR A 563 5.04 14.83 -10.84
C THR A 563 5.71 15.48 -12.03
N LYS A 564 7.06 15.57 -11.97
CA LYS A 564 7.89 15.93 -13.12
C LYS A 564 9.17 15.09 -13.16
N ASN A 565 9.71 14.81 -14.35
CA ASN A 565 11.00 14.16 -14.46
C ASN A 565 12.13 15.11 -14.01
N VAL A 566 13.07 14.55 -13.24
CA VAL A 566 14.36 15.16 -12.94
C VAL A 566 15.46 14.25 -13.47
N LYS A 567 16.45 14.84 -14.14
CA LYS A 567 17.45 14.06 -14.87
C LYS A 567 18.27 13.16 -13.95
N ASP A 568 18.79 13.73 -12.86
CA ASP A 568 19.72 13.05 -11.96
C ASP A 568 19.24 13.23 -10.51
N SER A 569 19.07 12.13 -9.78
CA SER A 569 18.72 12.16 -8.36
C SER A 569 19.23 10.89 -7.67
N TYR A 570 19.38 10.94 -6.36
CA TYR A 570 19.80 9.76 -5.61
C TYR A 570 19.13 9.67 -4.23
N ARG A 571 19.05 8.44 -3.73
CA ARG A 571 18.72 8.11 -2.35
C ARG A 571 19.82 7.24 -1.77
N MET A 572 20.36 7.63 -0.63
CA MET A 572 21.39 6.84 0.05
C MET A 572 21.14 6.80 1.54
N GLY A 573 21.57 5.74 2.19
CA GLY A 573 21.42 5.66 3.64
C GLY A 573 22.01 4.42 4.28
N ALA A 574 21.88 4.41 5.60
CA ALA A 574 22.25 3.30 6.48
C ALA A 574 21.02 2.87 7.30
N GLU A 575 20.66 1.62 7.23
CA GLU A 575 19.62 0.99 8.03
C GLU A 575 20.27 0.11 9.08
N LEU A 576 20.10 0.45 10.35
CA LEU A 576 20.63 -0.28 11.49
C LEU A 576 19.50 -0.97 12.23
N SER A 577 19.67 -2.21 12.62
CA SER A 577 18.69 -2.97 13.38
C SER A 577 19.34 -3.77 14.51
N ALA A 578 18.61 -3.93 15.60
CA ALA A 578 19.02 -4.74 16.74
C ALA A 578 17.80 -5.44 17.35
N GLY A 579 17.96 -6.69 17.76
CA GLY A 579 17.00 -7.43 18.56
C GLY A 579 17.72 -8.13 19.71
N VAL A 580 17.21 -7.97 20.94
CA VAL A 580 17.84 -8.51 22.16
C VAL A 580 16.79 -9.18 23.04
N LYS A 581 16.98 -10.45 23.36
CA LYS A 581 16.31 -11.15 24.44
C LYS A 581 16.98 -10.77 25.77
N ILE A 582 16.46 -9.75 26.46
CA ILE A 582 17.00 -9.25 27.73
C ILE A 582 16.80 -10.33 28.81
N THR A 583 15.60 -10.86 28.88
CA THR A 583 15.22 -12.04 29.67
C THR A 583 14.36 -12.96 28.82
N ASP A 584 13.89 -14.10 29.37
CA ASP A 584 12.98 -14.99 28.62
C ASP A 584 11.58 -14.39 28.41
N TRP A 585 11.20 -13.39 29.19
CA TRP A 585 9.92 -12.68 29.13
C TRP A 585 10.02 -11.24 28.62
N LEU A 586 11.24 -10.70 28.37
CA LEU A 586 11.47 -9.34 27.89
C LEU A 586 12.38 -9.33 26.66
N ARG A 587 11.86 -8.85 25.56
CA ARG A 587 12.58 -8.62 24.31
C ARG A 587 12.56 -7.14 23.94
N TRP A 588 13.65 -6.64 23.39
CA TRP A 588 13.75 -5.35 22.75
C TRP A 588 14.18 -5.51 21.31
N ASP A 589 13.41 -4.87 20.40
CA ASP A 589 13.75 -4.76 18.97
C ASP A 589 13.80 -3.28 18.61
N ALA A 590 14.79 -2.88 17.83
CA ALA A 590 14.95 -1.49 17.40
C ALA A 590 15.52 -1.41 16.00
N ASN A 591 15.15 -0.35 15.30
CA ASN A 591 15.80 0.04 14.05
C ASN A 591 15.95 1.56 13.97
N VAL A 592 16.99 1.99 13.25
CA VAL A 592 17.25 3.39 12.92
C VAL A 592 17.70 3.45 11.48
N VAL A 593 17.12 4.36 10.72
CA VAL A 593 17.50 4.64 9.33
C VAL A 593 17.99 6.07 9.22
N LEU A 594 19.17 6.24 8.71
CA LEU A 594 19.76 7.53 8.39
C LEU A 594 19.83 7.64 6.87
N SER A 595 19.25 8.68 6.28
CA SER A 595 19.17 8.82 4.83
C SER A 595 19.48 10.22 4.34
N ARG A 596 19.94 10.29 3.09
CA ARG A 596 20.12 11.51 2.32
C ARG A 596 19.57 11.28 0.92
N ASN A 597 18.59 12.12 0.53
CA ASN A 597 17.83 11.96 -0.70
C ASN A 597 17.88 13.30 -1.46
N LYS A 598 18.51 13.36 -2.61
CA LYS A 598 18.79 14.62 -3.30
C LYS A 598 18.47 14.56 -4.79
N ILE A 599 18.04 15.70 -5.33
CA ILE A 599 17.94 15.98 -6.77
C ILE A 599 19.11 16.86 -7.13
N MET A 600 19.81 16.51 -8.22
CA MET A 600 20.94 17.29 -8.75
C MET A 600 20.45 18.25 -9.82
N GLY A 601 20.88 19.52 -9.75
CA GLY A 601 20.49 20.51 -10.75
C GLY A 601 19.00 20.79 -10.82
N TYR A 602 18.30 20.73 -9.67
CA TYR A 602 16.88 21.03 -9.61
C TYR A 602 16.60 22.48 -10.00
N HIS A 603 15.52 22.69 -10.76
CA HIS A 603 15.04 24.01 -11.12
C HIS A 603 13.51 24.05 -11.06
N GLN A 604 13.00 25.01 -10.27
CA GLN A 604 11.55 25.28 -10.16
C GLN A 604 11.31 26.77 -10.05
N TYR A 605 10.35 27.26 -10.82
CA TYR A 605 9.80 28.58 -10.64
C TYR A 605 8.73 28.59 -9.56
N ILE A 606 8.67 29.66 -8.78
CA ILE A 606 7.71 29.88 -7.70
C ILE A 606 7.07 31.24 -7.95
N ASP A 607 5.77 31.25 -8.16
CA ASP A 607 5.01 32.49 -8.30
C ASP A 607 4.92 33.23 -6.97
N VAL A 608 5.10 34.53 -6.99
CA VAL A 608 5.06 35.38 -5.79
C VAL A 608 3.82 36.26 -5.86
N TYR A 609 3.01 36.20 -4.80
CA TYR A 609 1.81 36.99 -4.61
C TYR A 609 1.98 37.99 -3.46
N ASP A 610 1.22 39.07 -3.45
CA ASP A 610 1.30 40.12 -2.44
C ASP A 610 0.89 39.60 -1.04
N ASN A 611 -0.31 39.03 -0.93
CA ASN A 611 -0.86 38.50 0.32
C ASN A 611 -1.90 37.40 0.05
N GLN A 612 -2.39 36.76 1.13
CA GLN A 612 -3.37 35.67 1.06
C GLN A 612 -4.81 36.15 0.78
N ASP A 613 -5.10 37.43 0.94
CA ASP A 613 -6.46 37.95 0.77
C ASP A 613 -6.73 38.34 -0.72
N ASP A 614 -5.77 39.01 -1.35
CA ASP A 614 -5.93 39.59 -2.66
C ASP A 614 -5.37 38.74 -3.80
N TRP A 615 -4.32 37.93 -3.54
CA TRP A 615 -3.64 37.07 -4.52
C TRP A 615 -3.20 37.81 -5.78
N ASN A 616 -2.73 39.06 -5.65
CA ASN A 616 -2.17 39.78 -6.81
C ASN A 616 -0.76 39.25 -7.09
N TRP A 617 -0.56 38.76 -8.30
CA TRP A 617 0.76 38.35 -8.74
C TRP A 617 1.73 39.52 -8.80
N VAL A 618 2.87 39.41 -8.12
CA VAL A 618 3.89 40.46 -8.02
C VAL A 618 5.22 40.09 -8.65
N GLY A 619 5.44 38.83 -8.96
CA GLY A 619 6.65 38.36 -9.61
C GLY A 619 6.84 36.84 -9.53
N GLN A 620 8.02 36.40 -9.92
CA GLN A 620 8.40 35.00 -9.92
C GLN A 620 9.83 34.87 -9.41
N ASP A 621 10.02 33.90 -8.50
CA ASP A 621 11.32 33.48 -8.05
C ASP A 621 11.69 32.11 -8.63
N SER A 622 12.93 31.68 -8.41
CA SER A 622 13.37 30.35 -8.80
C SER A 622 14.26 29.69 -7.75
N VAL A 623 14.06 28.39 -7.57
CA VAL A 623 14.96 27.52 -6.79
C VAL A 623 15.83 26.76 -7.78
N VAL A 624 17.15 26.89 -7.62
CA VAL A 624 18.13 26.23 -8.51
C VAL A 624 19.21 25.59 -7.65
N GLY A 625 19.58 24.34 -7.96
CA GLY A 625 20.72 23.68 -7.30
C GLY A 625 20.44 22.25 -6.90
N THR A 626 21.14 21.77 -5.86
CA THR A 626 20.94 20.45 -5.31
C THR A 626 19.97 20.53 -4.12
N THR A 627 18.79 19.93 -4.25
CA THR A 627 17.74 19.99 -3.25
C THR A 627 17.34 18.64 -2.72
N THR A 628 16.62 18.59 -1.59
CA THR A 628 16.08 17.36 -1.00
C THR A 628 14.81 16.94 -1.74
N ILE A 629 14.69 15.64 -2.03
CA ILE A 629 13.47 15.08 -2.59
C ILE A 629 12.33 15.19 -1.56
N ALA A 630 11.16 15.65 -2.00
CA ALA A 630 9.95 15.75 -1.17
C ALA A 630 9.63 14.45 -0.43
N PHE A 631 8.99 14.57 0.75
CA PHE A 631 8.55 13.45 1.61
C PHE A 631 9.65 12.43 1.95
N SER A 632 10.88 12.89 2.06
CA SER A 632 12.05 12.04 2.34
C SER A 632 12.69 12.43 3.67
N PRO A 633 12.25 11.83 4.79
CA PRO A 633 12.83 12.12 6.09
C PRO A 633 14.28 11.66 6.15
N SER A 634 15.14 12.46 6.79
CA SER A 634 16.56 12.10 6.98
C SER A 634 16.77 11.04 8.06
N VAL A 635 15.81 10.91 8.99
CA VAL A 635 15.85 9.93 10.08
C VAL A 635 14.47 9.33 10.27
N THR A 636 14.41 7.99 10.28
CA THR A 636 13.30 7.24 10.85
C THR A 636 13.81 6.24 11.88
N ALA A 637 13.05 6.00 12.95
CA ALA A 637 13.44 5.03 13.96
C ALA A 637 12.20 4.34 14.53
N SER A 638 12.39 3.10 14.99
CA SER A 638 11.38 2.35 15.73
C SER A 638 12.02 1.58 16.87
N SER A 639 11.33 1.51 18.00
CA SER A 639 11.74 0.77 19.20
C SER A 639 10.52 0.01 19.74
N LEU A 640 10.66 -1.31 19.92
CA LEU A 640 9.62 -2.20 20.43
C LEU A 640 10.14 -2.93 21.67
N PHE A 641 9.47 -2.75 22.82
CA PHE A 641 9.64 -3.58 23.98
C PHE A 641 8.47 -4.54 24.07
N THR A 642 8.75 -5.85 24.05
CA THR A 642 7.76 -6.89 24.15
C THR A 642 7.95 -7.66 25.44
N PHE A 643 6.91 -7.68 26.27
CA PHE A 643 6.79 -8.48 27.49
C PHE A 643 5.86 -9.65 27.19
N ASP A 644 6.29 -10.85 27.50
CA ASP A 644 5.52 -12.08 27.29
C ASP A 644 5.61 -12.99 28.52
N VAL A 645 4.51 -13.09 29.27
CA VAL A 645 4.45 -13.87 30.51
C VAL A 645 3.09 -14.55 30.64
N ALA A 646 3.07 -15.87 30.71
CA ALA A 646 1.87 -16.66 31.05
C ALA A 646 0.62 -16.32 30.21
N GLY A 647 0.80 -16.15 28.90
CA GLY A 647 -0.29 -15.81 27.97
C GLY A 647 -0.64 -14.32 27.91
N PHE A 648 0.00 -13.49 28.72
CA PHE A 648 -0.09 -12.04 28.62
C PHE A 648 1.08 -11.49 27.82
N THR A 649 0.77 -10.76 26.75
CA THR A 649 1.77 -10.06 25.93
C THR A 649 1.49 -8.54 25.96
N ALA A 650 2.50 -7.74 26.25
CA ALA A 650 2.43 -6.29 26.15
C ALA A 650 3.56 -5.78 25.26
N THR A 651 3.23 -4.98 24.27
CA THR A 651 4.21 -4.37 23.36
C THR A 651 4.10 -2.85 23.43
N VAL A 652 5.20 -2.19 23.80
CA VAL A 652 5.36 -0.75 23.71
C VAL A 652 6.14 -0.44 22.45
N GLN A 653 5.50 0.21 21.49
CA GLN A 653 6.10 0.59 20.20
C GLN A 653 6.24 2.11 20.12
N THR A 654 7.45 2.59 19.97
CA THR A 654 7.75 4.02 19.73
C THR A 654 8.30 4.19 18.33
N GLY A 655 7.67 5.05 17.53
CA GLY A 655 8.12 5.47 16.21
C GLY A 655 8.58 6.92 16.20
N VAL A 656 9.61 7.23 15.41
CA VAL A 656 10.15 8.57 15.20
C VAL A 656 10.33 8.84 13.71
N VAL A 657 9.86 9.99 13.24
CA VAL A 657 10.07 10.47 11.87
C VAL A 657 10.57 11.91 11.93
N SER A 658 11.70 12.20 11.29
CA SER A 658 12.23 13.56 11.21
C SER A 658 11.37 14.44 10.30
N LYS A 659 11.63 15.75 10.28
CA LYS A 659 10.96 16.67 9.35
C LYS A 659 11.06 16.19 7.90
N GLN A 660 10.06 16.53 7.08
CA GLN A 660 10.01 16.23 5.65
C GLN A 660 9.53 17.48 4.92
N TYR A 661 10.15 17.83 3.80
CA TYR A 661 9.65 18.89 2.95
C TYR A 661 8.44 18.40 2.12
N LEU A 662 7.47 19.26 1.90
CA LEU A 662 6.26 18.95 1.12
C LEU A 662 6.52 19.00 -0.39
N ASP A 663 7.50 19.80 -0.80
CA ASP A 663 7.98 19.90 -2.18
C ASP A 663 9.52 19.77 -2.24
N ASN A 664 10.11 19.98 -3.43
CA ASN A 664 11.54 19.82 -3.63
C ASN A 664 12.32 21.15 -3.47
N THR A 665 11.75 22.18 -2.87
CA THR A 665 12.38 23.51 -2.74
C THR A 665 13.25 23.68 -1.50
N GLU A 666 13.14 22.76 -0.52
CA GLU A 666 13.74 22.84 0.82
C GLU A 666 13.25 24.07 1.63
N ASP A 667 12.05 24.57 1.34
CA ASP A 667 11.46 25.69 2.05
C ASP A 667 10.94 25.22 3.45
N GLU A 668 11.41 25.90 4.50
CA GLU A 668 11.02 25.59 5.90
C GLU A 668 9.54 25.94 6.19
N HIS A 669 8.89 26.76 5.32
CA HIS A 669 7.45 27.04 5.40
C HIS A 669 6.60 25.97 4.71
N ALA A 670 7.21 25.06 3.94
CA ALA A 670 6.54 23.96 3.21
C ALA A 670 7.04 22.61 3.72
N MET A 671 6.79 22.28 4.99
CA MET A 671 7.27 21.04 5.60
C MET A 671 6.29 20.41 6.60
N LEU A 672 6.40 19.11 6.76
CA LEU A 672 5.88 18.36 7.89
C LEU A 672 6.90 18.41 9.04
N ARG A 673 6.44 18.73 10.24
CA ARG A 673 7.28 18.70 11.45
C ARG A 673 7.71 17.28 11.79
N ALA A 674 8.86 17.15 12.41
CA ALA A 674 9.25 15.90 13.05
C ALA A 674 8.22 15.48 14.12
N TYR A 675 7.97 14.19 14.24
CA TYR A 675 7.05 13.66 15.23
C TYR A 675 7.54 12.33 15.81
N SER A 676 7.03 12.02 16.98
CA SER A 676 7.17 10.71 17.62
C SER A 676 5.83 10.27 18.18
N THR A 677 5.49 9.01 17.97
CA THR A 677 4.30 8.39 18.54
C THR A 677 4.67 7.13 19.31
N THR A 678 3.98 6.89 20.42
CA THR A 678 4.14 5.65 21.19
C THR A 678 2.80 4.98 21.35
N ASN A 679 2.74 3.71 20.98
CA ASN A 679 1.57 2.85 21.08
C ASN A 679 1.81 1.74 22.11
N LEU A 680 0.77 1.35 22.83
CA LEU A 680 0.77 0.22 23.76
C LEU A 680 -0.26 -0.81 23.29
N ASN A 681 0.22 -2.00 22.93
CA ASN A 681 -0.61 -3.14 22.54
C ASN A 681 -0.58 -4.16 23.69
N LEU A 682 -1.75 -4.53 24.18
CA LEU A 682 -1.95 -5.53 25.22
C LEU A 682 -2.74 -6.70 24.66
N GLN A 683 -2.28 -7.89 24.93
CA GLN A 683 -2.98 -9.14 24.59
C GLN A 683 -3.01 -10.06 25.80
N TYR A 684 -4.08 -10.80 25.90
CA TYR A 684 -4.18 -11.89 26.87
C TYR A 684 -4.87 -13.11 26.26
N LEU A 685 -4.13 -14.21 26.21
CA LEU A 685 -4.64 -15.51 25.81
C LEU A 685 -5.23 -16.21 27.05
N LEU A 686 -6.56 -16.38 27.07
CA LEU A 686 -7.24 -17.03 28.17
C LEU A 686 -6.90 -18.54 28.21
N PRO A 687 -6.49 -19.10 29.35
CA PRO A 687 -6.08 -20.50 29.45
C PRO A 687 -7.29 -21.44 29.50
N ILE A 688 -8.11 -21.44 28.45
CA ILE A 688 -9.30 -22.30 28.36
C ILE A 688 -8.97 -23.47 27.44
N LYS A 689 -9.02 -24.69 27.99
CA LYS A 689 -8.85 -25.92 27.18
C LYS A 689 -9.95 -25.95 26.11
N GLN A 690 -9.60 -26.16 24.85
CA GLN A 690 -10.49 -26.29 23.69
C GLN A 690 -10.92 -24.96 23.02
N LEU A 691 -10.65 -23.81 23.63
CA LEU A 691 -10.99 -22.49 23.07
C LEU A 691 -9.75 -21.59 23.10
N ASP A 692 -9.36 -21.08 21.95
CA ASP A 692 -8.38 -20.00 21.89
C ASP A 692 -9.13 -18.66 21.95
N ILE A 693 -9.19 -18.06 23.15
CA ILE A 693 -9.80 -16.74 23.36
C ILE A 693 -8.70 -15.75 23.62
N ARG A 694 -8.53 -14.82 22.71
CA ARG A 694 -7.55 -13.75 22.78
C ARG A 694 -8.27 -12.41 23.02
N LEU A 695 -7.92 -11.73 24.10
CA LEU A 695 -8.33 -10.38 24.38
C LEU A 695 -7.28 -9.41 23.85
N LEU A 696 -7.70 -8.29 23.27
CA LEU A 696 -6.87 -7.27 22.64
C LEU A 696 -7.22 -5.90 23.21
N CYS A 697 -6.21 -5.07 23.50
CA CYS A 697 -6.40 -3.66 23.78
C CYS A 697 -5.22 -2.88 23.20
N GLN A 698 -5.51 -1.89 22.37
CA GLN A 698 -4.51 -1.03 21.73
C GLN A 698 -4.78 0.41 22.13
N LEU A 699 -3.77 1.04 22.73
CA LEU A 699 -3.75 2.47 23.00
C LEU A 699 -2.74 3.11 22.04
N ASN A 700 -3.23 3.91 21.13
CA ASN A 700 -2.42 4.60 20.13
C ASN A 700 -2.07 5.99 20.62
N ASN A 701 -0.85 6.46 20.28
CA ASN A 701 -0.38 7.80 20.55
C ASN A 701 -0.59 8.20 22.03
N ILE A 702 -0.10 7.38 22.95
CA ILE A 702 -0.35 7.51 24.41
C ILE A 702 0.12 8.85 25.00
N PHE A 703 1.08 9.53 24.34
CA PHE A 703 1.56 10.86 24.74
C PHE A 703 0.80 11.99 24.05
N ASN A 704 -0.27 11.68 23.30
CA ASN A 704 -1.14 12.65 22.63
C ASN A 704 -0.39 13.65 21.75
N ALA A 705 0.62 13.19 21.02
CA ALA A 705 1.36 14.02 20.07
C ALA A 705 0.42 14.58 19.00
N LYS A 706 0.49 15.87 18.75
CA LYS A 706 -0.23 16.56 17.66
C LYS A 706 0.69 16.59 16.44
N TYR A 707 0.31 15.86 15.38
CA TYR A 707 1.14 15.76 14.19
C TYR A 707 0.29 15.60 12.92
N ALA A 708 0.90 15.90 11.78
CA ALA A 708 0.46 15.53 10.45
C ALA A 708 1.54 14.64 9.81
N ASN A 709 1.15 13.65 9.06
CA ASN A 709 2.06 12.72 8.38
C ASN A 709 1.99 12.79 6.85
N ASN A 710 1.07 13.59 6.33
CA ASN A 710 0.90 13.88 4.91
C ASN A 710 0.53 15.35 4.72
N GLY A 711 0.68 15.89 3.52
CA GLY A 711 0.38 17.27 3.16
C GLY A 711 0.79 17.58 1.73
N GLY A 712 0.69 18.83 1.34
CA GLY A 712 1.15 19.33 0.04
C GLY A 712 1.43 20.82 0.08
N ALA A 713 2.00 21.36 -0.99
CA ALA A 713 2.31 22.77 -1.15
C ALA A 713 2.14 23.21 -2.60
N GLU A 714 1.57 24.37 -2.83
CA GLU A 714 1.55 24.98 -4.16
C GLU A 714 2.93 25.53 -4.54
N ALA A 715 3.22 25.61 -5.85
CA ALA A 715 4.43 26.25 -6.37
C ALA A 715 4.32 27.79 -6.32
N SER A 716 3.82 28.32 -5.20
CA SER A 716 3.59 29.72 -4.95
C SER A 716 4.04 30.13 -3.54
N ARG A 717 4.33 31.41 -3.35
CA ARG A 717 4.58 31.99 -2.03
C ARG A 717 4.04 33.43 -1.96
N PHE A 718 3.90 33.95 -0.76
CA PHE A 718 3.56 35.33 -0.51
C PHE A 718 4.80 36.18 -0.21
N GLN A 719 4.68 37.50 -0.31
CA GLN A 719 5.80 38.43 -0.06
C GLN A 719 6.33 38.37 1.35
N ASP A 720 5.54 37.92 2.34
CA ASP A 720 5.97 37.68 3.70
C ASP A 720 6.76 36.37 3.89
N GLY A 721 6.96 35.60 2.81
CA GLY A 721 7.64 34.30 2.79
C GLY A 721 6.76 33.12 3.11
N SER A 722 5.50 33.30 3.51
CA SER A 722 4.57 32.19 3.75
C SER A 722 4.21 31.44 2.46
N ARG A 723 3.83 30.17 2.61
CA ARG A 723 3.49 29.26 1.51
C ARG A 723 2.05 28.78 1.65
N CYS A 724 1.39 28.55 0.51
CA CYS A 724 0.11 27.87 0.47
C CYS A 724 0.36 26.36 0.63
N CYS A 725 0.10 25.86 1.84
CA CYS A 725 0.30 24.46 2.21
C CYS A 725 -0.94 23.89 2.89
N TRP A 726 -1.16 22.59 2.69
CA TRP A 726 -2.21 21.84 3.38
C TRP A 726 -1.64 20.61 4.04
N TYR A 727 -2.31 20.17 5.11
CA TYR A 727 -1.84 19.12 6.01
C TYR A 727 -2.98 18.18 6.38
N TYR A 728 -2.65 16.91 6.64
CA TYR A 728 -3.59 15.91 7.11
C TYR A 728 -3.31 15.58 8.58
N ALA A 729 -4.14 16.14 9.45
CA ALA A 729 -3.99 15.96 10.90
C ALA A 729 -4.29 14.52 11.33
N GLN A 730 -3.44 13.98 12.18
CA GLN A 730 -3.58 12.63 12.70
C GLN A 730 -4.18 12.62 14.11
N ALA A 731 -4.90 11.55 14.47
CA ALA A 731 -5.55 11.40 15.77
C ALA A 731 -4.56 11.55 16.93
N GLY A 732 -5.01 12.16 18.00
CA GLY A 732 -4.35 12.14 19.30
C GLY A 732 -4.45 10.76 19.96
N ILE A 733 -4.38 10.73 21.29
CA ILE A 733 -4.59 9.46 22.03
C ILE A 733 -5.95 8.86 21.68
N ASN A 734 -5.94 7.58 21.33
CA ASN A 734 -7.15 6.82 21.05
C ASN A 734 -7.00 5.36 21.49
N VAL A 735 -8.11 4.68 21.72
CA VAL A 735 -8.15 3.31 22.23
C VAL A 735 -9.08 2.45 21.40
N HIS A 736 -8.63 1.22 21.13
CA HIS A 736 -9.40 0.14 20.54
C HIS A 736 -9.24 -1.11 21.40
N ALA A 737 -10.32 -1.85 21.60
CA ALA A 737 -10.29 -3.10 22.36
C ALA A 737 -11.22 -4.13 21.72
N GLY A 738 -10.94 -5.40 21.95
CA GLY A 738 -11.74 -6.46 21.39
C GLY A 738 -11.30 -7.85 21.81
N PHE A 739 -11.84 -8.82 21.12
CA PHE A 739 -11.51 -10.23 21.33
C PHE A 739 -11.53 -11.00 20.01
N ALA A 740 -10.79 -12.11 19.99
CA ALA A 740 -10.89 -13.15 18.99
C ALA A 740 -11.11 -14.50 19.67
N ILE A 741 -12.04 -15.30 19.15
CA ILE A 741 -12.34 -16.65 19.61
C ILE A 741 -12.10 -17.60 18.45
N THR A 742 -11.25 -18.61 18.65
CA THR A 742 -11.03 -19.70 17.70
C THR A 742 -11.43 -21.03 18.33
N LEU A 743 -12.30 -21.79 17.62
CA LEU A 743 -12.88 -23.08 17.99
C LEU A 743 -12.17 -24.19 17.21
#